data_ce4bb9660daa655f8d4e98054b2557a5
#
_entry.id   ce4bb9660daa655f8d4e98054b2557a5
#
_cell.length_a   1.000
_cell.length_b   1.000
_cell.length_c   1.000
_cell.angle_alpha   90.00
_cell.angle_beta   90.00
_cell.angle_gamma   90.00
#
_symmetry.space_group_name_H-M   'P 1'
#
loop_
_entity.id
_entity.type
_entity.pdbx_description
1 polymer ?
#
loop_
_entity_poly.entity_id
_entity_poly.type
_entity_poly.pdbx_seq_one_letter_code
_entity_poly.pdbx_strand_id
1 'polypeptide(L)'
;MKRKMIYAAISYMLGLFFASFFTGWKFVFFVIGLSTVLIGILLLFRQKYGKAVFLAVFFVFAMGMYNLKNADYEKVTAFSGTEISFYGEIKNTDYYDNEKARYTLKGKINDKTDAELNLYADAFNCKTGDEISFKAEAEKMTSDYLFDSETYYKSSGIYLTVNNAENIQIVHNNSHKIKRMLMSYREKLLSDFTVKMGREGEFMSGMLFSEKGNLENTDKTMLYRCGIGHIMAVSGLHAAIMAGVIMYILKLLKANRILSFFILVLFLFVMINMVSSSISVIRASIMLLIVYSAKLFRRQSYTFNSLAIAVLFIGIINPFVIESSGFWLSVSGTFGIGVAAPYITETIPDKNYGYKFLKSVVSVICAGLAVVPAGLYYFEEISIISPISNFIIVPMCTLVLVIGFLYTLSGGLVSFLYPAKFIIKIILKLSDYLGNLKISVLSSSDKLFYISILLTVLIIFVCLIFKKRKYLIYSVVLSMVLFSISSVYIMKARENKFILAVLGSGYNSAVCVLYNGNADIIDLSGHYKSALYVEKYIKQNSVEKINNLIINKKQNSVLSTYYKELSRDIKNCFISSQLTFSENWGNINSEIYRCNESGFDITYDNYKIVYNNDKVIIYFGNLSILFAECSYSGEEYYDAAVFYGNFTKKCICYDNCKTAVYIDELDNKDVISGINNFEMELKSDKIRIRRL
;
A
#
# COMPACT_ATOMS: atom_id res chain seq x y z
N MET A 1 -3.39 -36.39 12.18
CA MET A 1 -3.03 -35.91 10.86
C MET A 1 -3.57 -34.52 10.50
N LYS A 2 -4.70 -34.06 11.07
CA LYS A 2 -5.42 -32.80 10.68
C LYS A 2 -4.66 -31.48 10.85
N ARG A 3 -3.53 -31.39 11.56
CA ARG A 3 -2.80 -30.14 11.84
C ARG A 3 -1.39 -30.07 11.23
N LYS A 4 -0.90 -31.11 10.53
CA LYS A 4 0.49 -31.13 10.01
C LYS A 4 0.73 -30.04 8.96
N MET A 5 -0.22 -29.79 8.05
CA MET A 5 -0.09 -28.78 7.01
C MET A 5 -0.06 -27.35 7.57
N ILE A 6 -0.78 -27.09 8.66
CA ILE A 6 -0.77 -25.80 9.34
C ILE A 6 0.61 -25.50 9.93
N TYR A 7 1.17 -26.49 10.64
CA TYR A 7 2.52 -26.36 11.20
C TYR A 7 3.58 -26.20 10.12
N ALA A 8 3.46 -26.95 9.01
CA ALA A 8 4.34 -26.79 7.85
C ALA A 8 4.27 -25.37 7.27
N ALA A 9 3.05 -24.83 7.07
CA ALA A 9 2.86 -23.49 6.54
C ALA A 9 3.43 -22.41 7.48
N ILE A 10 3.17 -22.51 8.78
CA ILE A 10 3.72 -21.57 9.75
C ILE A 10 5.24 -21.62 9.76
N SER A 11 5.84 -22.81 9.79
CA SER A 11 7.28 -22.98 9.78
C SER A 11 7.92 -22.46 8.49
N TYR A 12 7.27 -22.72 7.35
CA TYR A 12 7.70 -22.22 6.05
C TYR A 12 7.66 -20.68 5.99
N MET A 13 6.56 -20.05 6.46
CA MET A 13 6.43 -18.60 6.50
C MET A 13 7.45 -17.94 7.43
N LEU A 14 7.70 -18.55 8.58
CA LEU A 14 8.77 -18.11 9.49
C LEU A 14 10.15 -18.22 8.79
N GLY A 15 10.39 -19.30 8.06
CA GLY A 15 11.63 -19.45 7.29
C GLY A 15 11.80 -18.36 6.23
N LEU A 16 10.76 -18.01 5.46
CA LEU A 16 10.79 -16.91 4.50
C LEU A 16 11.03 -15.56 5.21
N PHE A 17 10.35 -15.32 6.33
CA PHE A 17 10.51 -14.09 7.11
C PHE A 17 11.94 -13.93 7.63
N PHE A 18 12.53 -14.97 8.20
CA PHE A 18 13.92 -14.91 8.64
C PHE A 18 14.88 -14.77 7.46
N ALA A 19 14.58 -15.38 6.31
CA ALA A 19 15.42 -15.26 5.12
C ALA A 19 15.49 -13.84 4.58
N SER A 20 14.46 -13.02 4.76
CA SER A 20 14.49 -11.60 4.34
C SER A 20 15.55 -10.78 5.09
N PHE A 21 15.99 -11.21 6.28
CA PHE A 21 17.06 -10.56 7.06
C PHE A 21 18.44 -11.21 6.83
N PHE A 22 18.50 -12.46 6.37
CA PHE A 22 19.72 -13.26 6.26
C PHE A 22 19.90 -13.73 4.81
N THR A 23 20.49 -12.89 3.97
CA THR A 23 20.81 -13.19 2.56
C THR A 23 22.31 -13.44 2.36
N GLY A 24 22.68 -14.10 1.27
CA GLY A 24 24.08 -14.36 0.91
C GLY A 24 24.84 -15.19 1.94
N TRP A 25 26.07 -14.79 2.30
CA TRP A 25 26.92 -15.51 3.26
C TRP A 25 26.32 -15.62 4.66
N LYS A 26 25.58 -14.60 5.10
CA LYS A 26 24.86 -14.62 6.40
C LYS A 26 23.88 -15.80 6.47
N PHE A 27 23.22 -16.12 5.37
CA PHE A 27 22.34 -17.29 5.27
C PHE A 27 23.10 -18.60 5.50
N VAL A 28 24.25 -18.79 4.89
CA VAL A 28 25.07 -20.00 5.04
C VAL A 28 25.46 -20.22 6.49
N PHE A 29 25.97 -19.20 7.18
CA PHE A 29 26.32 -19.26 8.58
C PHE A 29 25.12 -19.54 9.50
N PHE A 30 23.97 -18.91 9.19
CA PHE A 30 22.74 -19.16 9.95
C PHE A 30 22.25 -20.60 9.81
N VAL A 31 22.25 -21.15 8.60
CA VAL A 31 21.85 -22.55 8.34
C VAL A 31 22.80 -23.53 9.01
N ILE A 32 24.11 -23.30 8.97
CA ILE A 32 25.11 -24.13 9.65
C ILE A 32 24.85 -24.09 11.17
N GLY A 33 24.72 -22.91 11.75
CA GLY A 33 24.43 -22.74 13.18
C GLY A 33 23.14 -23.43 13.62
N LEU A 34 22.05 -23.22 12.88
CA LEU A 34 20.76 -23.85 13.16
C LEU A 34 20.83 -25.38 13.01
N SER A 35 21.52 -25.88 11.98
CA SER A 35 21.71 -27.34 11.76
C SER A 35 22.50 -27.96 12.90
N THR A 36 23.55 -27.28 13.36
CA THR A 36 24.38 -27.74 14.49
C THR A 36 23.56 -27.82 15.78
N VAL A 37 22.76 -26.78 16.07
CA VAL A 37 21.86 -26.78 17.23
C VAL A 37 20.80 -27.89 17.13
N LEU A 38 20.19 -28.07 15.97
CA LEU A 38 19.22 -29.14 15.73
C LEU A 38 19.82 -30.53 15.88
N ILE A 39 21.00 -30.76 15.35
CA ILE A 39 21.75 -32.03 15.53
C ILE A 39 22.06 -32.25 17.02
N GLY A 40 22.54 -31.21 17.72
CA GLY A 40 22.77 -31.27 19.17
C GLY A 40 21.52 -31.65 19.97
N ILE A 41 20.39 -31.03 19.64
CA ILE A 41 19.08 -31.35 20.26
C ILE A 41 18.65 -32.79 19.93
N LEU A 42 18.83 -33.27 18.72
CA LEU A 42 18.50 -34.63 18.30
C LEU A 42 19.37 -35.67 19.00
N LEU A 43 20.65 -35.37 19.24
CA LEU A 43 21.56 -36.27 19.96
C LEU A 43 21.25 -36.37 21.45
N LEU A 44 20.86 -35.23 22.06
CA LEU A 44 20.54 -35.17 23.50
C LEU A 44 19.22 -35.84 23.87
N PHE A 45 18.26 -35.88 22.92
CA PHE A 45 16.87 -36.27 23.27
C PHE A 45 16.28 -37.30 22.29
N ARG A 46 16.63 -38.53 22.41
CA ARG A 46 16.46 -39.65 21.45
C ARG A 46 15.05 -40.11 21.03
N GLN A 47 13.93 -39.60 21.55
CA GLN A 47 12.61 -40.26 21.30
C GLN A 47 11.35 -39.41 20.98
N LYS A 48 11.38 -38.07 20.95
CA LYS A 48 10.14 -37.25 20.72
C LYS A 48 10.16 -36.24 19.55
N TYR A 49 11.14 -36.28 18.66
CA TYR A 49 11.48 -35.11 17.81
C TYR A 49 11.04 -35.14 16.35
N GLY A 50 10.30 -36.14 15.89
CA GLY A 50 9.81 -36.18 14.51
C GLY A 50 9.00 -34.90 14.07
N LYS A 51 8.36 -34.23 15.05
CA LYS A 51 7.67 -32.95 14.78
C LYS A 51 8.66 -31.80 14.62
N ALA A 52 9.68 -31.71 15.45
CA ALA A 52 10.68 -30.64 15.39
C ALA A 52 11.51 -30.74 14.10
N VAL A 53 11.92 -31.94 13.72
CA VAL A 53 12.61 -32.18 12.44
C VAL A 53 11.73 -31.80 11.27
N PHE A 54 10.45 -32.18 11.27
CA PHE A 54 9.51 -31.80 10.23
C PHE A 54 9.39 -30.27 10.08
N LEU A 55 9.29 -29.54 11.17
CA LEU A 55 9.25 -28.07 11.15
C LEU A 55 10.54 -27.46 10.65
N ALA A 56 11.69 -27.98 11.14
CA ALA A 56 13.01 -27.50 10.71
C ALA A 56 13.25 -27.70 9.20
N VAL A 57 12.81 -28.81 8.64
CA VAL A 57 12.92 -29.07 7.19
C VAL A 57 12.14 -28.01 6.40
N PHE A 58 10.89 -27.69 6.76
CA PHE A 58 10.13 -26.66 6.08
C PHE A 58 10.73 -25.26 6.26
N PHE A 59 11.28 -24.97 7.44
CA PHE A 59 11.96 -23.71 7.71
C PHE A 59 13.20 -23.51 6.83
N VAL A 60 14.12 -24.50 6.82
CA VAL A 60 15.34 -24.45 6.02
C VAL A 60 15.03 -24.44 4.53
N PHE A 61 14.05 -25.24 4.10
CA PHE A 61 13.59 -25.24 2.70
C PHE A 61 13.10 -23.87 2.26
N ALA A 62 12.31 -23.18 3.10
CA ALA A 62 11.85 -21.82 2.84
C ALA A 62 13.01 -20.83 2.69
N MET A 63 13.98 -20.89 3.60
CA MET A 63 15.17 -20.03 3.53
C MET A 63 15.97 -20.29 2.25
N GLY A 64 16.12 -21.55 1.85
CA GLY A 64 16.77 -21.92 0.59
C GLY A 64 16.06 -21.34 -0.63
N MET A 65 14.73 -21.50 -0.70
CA MET A 65 13.91 -20.96 -1.79
C MET A 65 13.99 -19.44 -1.89
N TYR A 66 13.96 -18.74 -0.75
CA TYR A 66 14.09 -17.28 -0.73
C TYR A 66 15.47 -16.84 -1.27
N ASN A 67 16.56 -17.47 -0.81
CA ASN A 67 17.91 -17.11 -1.26
C ASN A 67 18.15 -17.44 -2.73
N LEU A 68 17.62 -18.54 -3.25
CA LEU A 68 17.66 -18.84 -4.70
C LEU A 68 16.97 -17.74 -5.50
N LYS A 69 15.78 -17.32 -5.07
CA LYS A 69 15.05 -16.24 -5.74
C LYS A 69 15.73 -14.88 -5.59
N ASN A 70 16.39 -14.63 -4.45
CA ASN A 70 17.17 -13.42 -4.23
C ASN A 70 18.42 -13.37 -5.12
N ALA A 71 19.06 -14.51 -5.39
CA ALA A 71 20.16 -14.56 -6.36
C ALA A 71 19.70 -14.21 -7.78
N ASP A 72 18.49 -14.62 -8.19
CA ASP A 72 17.90 -14.19 -9.46
C ASP A 72 17.60 -12.69 -9.47
N TYR A 73 17.08 -12.16 -8.37
CA TYR A 73 16.84 -10.72 -8.18
C TYR A 73 18.15 -9.92 -8.31
N GLU A 74 19.22 -10.33 -7.62
CA GLU A 74 20.53 -9.67 -7.68
C GLU A 74 21.14 -9.70 -9.09
N LYS A 75 20.99 -10.82 -9.83
CA LYS A 75 21.45 -10.92 -11.23
C LYS A 75 20.74 -9.92 -12.15
N VAL A 76 19.43 -9.73 -11.98
CA VAL A 76 18.64 -8.81 -12.81
C VAL A 76 18.93 -7.36 -12.40
N THR A 77 19.01 -7.06 -11.12
CA THR A 77 19.26 -5.69 -10.62
C THR A 77 20.70 -5.23 -10.85
N ALA A 78 21.64 -6.14 -11.15
CA ALA A 78 23.00 -5.79 -11.56
C ALA A 78 23.05 -4.99 -12.88
N PHE A 79 21.98 -5.03 -13.69
CA PHE A 79 21.86 -4.19 -14.90
C PHE A 79 21.43 -2.75 -14.61
N SER A 80 21.17 -2.39 -13.36
CA SER A 80 20.82 -1.00 -13.00
C SER A 80 21.95 -0.02 -13.32
N GLY A 81 21.62 1.12 -13.95
CA GLY A 81 22.60 2.11 -14.43
C GLY A 81 23.35 1.69 -15.69
N THR A 82 22.90 0.65 -16.40
CA THR A 82 23.50 0.22 -17.66
C THR A 82 22.49 0.26 -18.80
N GLU A 83 22.98 0.49 -20.01
CA GLU A 83 22.17 0.35 -21.22
C GLU A 83 21.91 -1.14 -21.51
N ILE A 84 20.63 -1.48 -21.65
CA ILE A 84 20.17 -2.84 -21.95
C ILE A 84 19.47 -2.91 -23.30
N SER A 85 19.57 -4.04 -23.99
CA SER A 85 18.65 -4.41 -25.05
C SER A 85 17.62 -5.39 -24.48
N PHE A 86 16.34 -5.07 -24.64
CA PHE A 86 15.25 -5.91 -24.16
C PHE A 86 14.44 -6.45 -25.33
N TYR A 87 14.11 -7.75 -25.25
CA TYR A 87 13.16 -8.41 -26.13
C TYR A 87 12.19 -9.25 -25.30
N GLY A 88 10.88 -9.04 -25.49
CA GLY A 88 9.89 -9.75 -24.71
C GLY A 88 8.46 -9.45 -25.11
N GLU A 89 7.50 -9.91 -24.30
CA GLU A 89 6.06 -9.71 -24.51
C GLU A 89 5.46 -8.71 -23.54
N ILE A 90 4.42 -8.01 -23.98
CA ILE A 90 3.61 -7.11 -23.14
C ILE A 90 2.66 -7.97 -22.30
N LYS A 91 2.86 -7.97 -20.99
CA LYS A 91 2.06 -8.73 -20.01
C LYS A 91 0.82 -7.96 -19.57
N ASN A 92 0.99 -6.65 -19.30
CA ASN A 92 -0.08 -5.74 -18.88
C ASN A 92 0.23 -4.31 -19.33
N THR A 93 -0.82 -3.51 -19.52
CA THR A 93 -0.73 -2.07 -19.83
C THR A 93 -1.65 -1.31 -18.90
N ASP A 94 -1.09 -0.33 -18.19
CA ASP A 94 -1.84 0.57 -17.30
C ASP A 94 -1.68 2.01 -17.82
N TYR A 95 -2.78 2.64 -18.21
CA TYR A 95 -2.79 4.02 -18.68
C TYR A 95 -2.91 4.97 -17.50
N TYR A 96 -2.03 5.98 -17.43
CA TYR A 96 -2.08 7.04 -16.40
C TYR A 96 -2.80 8.28 -16.88
N ASP A 97 -2.62 8.56 -18.18
CA ASP A 97 -3.20 9.68 -18.87
C ASP A 97 -3.45 9.26 -20.32
N ASN A 98 -4.16 10.05 -21.10
CA ASN A 98 -4.39 9.73 -22.50
C ASN A 98 -3.08 9.59 -23.31
N GLU A 99 -1.97 10.17 -22.82
CA GLU A 99 -0.69 10.22 -23.51
C GLU A 99 0.40 9.33 -22.90
N LYS A 100 0.25 8.82 -21.66
CA LYS A 100 1.29 8.06 -20.97
C LYS A 100 0.77 6.73 -20.40
N ALA A 101 1.59 5.71 -20.56
CA ALA A 101 1.28 4.37 -20.06
C ALA A 101 2.47 3.69 -19.39
N ARG A 102 2.18 2.77 -18.51
CA ARG A 102 3.12 1.80 -17.96
C ARG A 102 2.88 0.44 -18.58
N TYR A 103 3.91 -0.10 -19.19
CA TYR A 103 3.90 -1.43 -19.76
C TYR A 103 4.67 -2.39 -18.87
N THR A 104 4.01 -3.41 -18.34
CA THR A 104 4.69 -4.51 -17.64
C THR A 104 5.10 -5.53 -18.67
N LEU A 105 6.40 -5.75 -18.80
CA LEU A 105 7.01 -6.57 -19.85
C LEU A 105 7.65 -7.81 -19.23
N LYS A 106 7.60 -8.92 -19.95
CA LYS A 106 8.29 -10.16 -19.60
C LYS A 106 9.11 -10.64 -20.78
N GLY A 107 10.41 -10.79 -20.58
CA GLY A 107 11.31 -11.17 -21.69
C GLY A 107 12.74 -11.37 -21.22
N LYS A 108 13.68 -11.10 -22.14
CA LYS A 108 15.11 -11.28 -21.92
C LYS A 108 15.86 -9.96 -22.05
N ILE A 109 16.78 -9.75 -21.14
CA ILE A 109 17.79 -8.69 -21.19
C ILE A 109 19.02 -9.26 -21.88
N ASN A 110 19.51 -8.56 -22.93
CA ASN A 110 20.71 -8.92 -23.71
C ASN A 110 20.69 -10.39 -24.18
N ASP A 111 19.51 -10.90 -24.56
CA ASP A 111 19.22 -12.27 -25.01
C ASP A 111 19.60 -13.40 -24.03
N LYS A 112 19.99 -13.07 -22.79
CA LYS A 112 20.54 -14.04 -21.82
C LYS A 112 19.74 -14.16 -20.54
N THR A 113 19.31 -13.04 -19.96
CA THR A 113 18.73 -13.03 -18.62
C THR A 113 17.22 -12.80 -18.67
N ASP A 114 16.43 -13.77 -18.19
CA ASP A 114 14.98 -13.61 -18.06
C ASP A 114 14.65 -12.55 -17.00
N ALA A 115 13.82 -11.57 -17.37
CA ALA A 115 13.41 -10.50 -16.48
C ALA A 115 11.96 -10.06 -16.73
N GLU A 116 11.30 -9.59 -15.66
CA GLU A 116 10.10 -8.78 -15.76
C GLU A 116 10.46 -7.34 -15.36
N LEU A 117 10.06 -6.37 -16.18
CA LEU A 117 10.35 -4.96 -15.97
C LEU A 117 9.16 -4.07 -16.32
N ASN A 118 9.15 -2.84 -15.80
CA ASN A 118 8.19 -1.82 -16.19
C ASN A 118 8.84 -0.82 -17.14
N LEU A 119 8.18 -0.59 -18.27
CA LEU A 119 8.50 0.49 -19.21
C LEU A 119 7.49 1.62 -19.03
N TYR A 120 7.97 2.83 -18.76
CA TYR A 120 7.19 4.07 -18.76
C TYR A 120 7.46 4.83 -20.07
N ALA A 121 6.43 4.94 -20.89
CA ALA A 121 6.54 5.57 -22.21
C ALA A 121 5.22 6.24 -22.60
N ASP A 122 5.25 6.99 -23.70
CA ASP A 122 4.01 7.48 -24.31
C ASP A 122 3.11 6.33 -24.73
N ALA A 123 1.79 6.56 -24.75
CA ALA A 123 0.83 5.54 -25.09
C ALA A 123 0.96 5.16 -26.57
N PHE A 124 1.27 3.92 -26.87
CA PHE A 124 1.32 3.40 -28.22
C PHE A 124 0.28 2.29 -28.44
N ASN A 125 -0.11 2.10 -29.69
CA ASN A 125 -1.13 1.11 -30.04
C ASN A 125 -0.54 -0.31 -29.95
N CYS A 126 -0.77 -0.96 -28.83
CA CYS A 126 -0.32 -2.32 -28.56
C CYS A 126 -1.40 -3.12 -27.81
N LYS A 127 -1.28 -4.42 -27.84
CA LYS A 127 -2.15 -5.35 -27.11
C LYS A 127 -1.32 -6.28 -26.22
N THR A 128 -1.91 -6.73 -25.14
CA THR A 128 -1.30 -7.77 -24.29
C THR A 128 -0.95 -8.99 -25.13
N GLY A 129 0.31 -9.46 -25.02
CA GLY A 129 0.85 -10.57 -25.83
C GLY A 129 1.53 -10.14 -27.11
N ASP A 130 1.59 -8.84 -27.44
CA ASP A 130 2.46 -8.34 -28.50
C ASP A 130 3.92 -8.37 -28.05
N GLU A 131 4.82 -8.64 -28.99
CA GLU A 131 6.26 -8.62 -28.73
C GLU A 131 6.79 -7.21 -28.87
N ILE A 132 7.72 -6.86 -27.98
CA ILE A 132 8.36 -5.55 -27.95
C ILE A 132 9.86 -5.71 -27.84
N SER A 133 10.61 -4.90 -28.59
CA SER A 133 12.05 -4.75 -28.45
C SER A 133 12.44 -3.29 -28.39
N PHE A 134 13.43 -2.96 -27.56
CA PHE A 134 13.96 -1.60 -27.40
C PHE A 134 15.35 -1.62 -26.77
N LYS A 135 16.00 -0.44 -26.80
CA LYS A 135 17.21 -0.18 -26.02
C LYS A 135 16.93 0.94 -25.03
N ALA A 136 17.42 0.81 -23.82
CA ALA A 136 17.24 1.82 -22.79
C ALA A 136 18.18 1.62 -21.61
N GLU A 137 18.39 2.65 -20.83
CA GLU A 137 19.01 2.54 -19.53
C GLU A 137 18.01 1.93 -18.54
N ALA A 138 18.42 0.88 -17.85
CA ALA A 138 17.62 0.23 -16.83
C ALA A 138 17.93 0.82 -15.46
N GLU A 139 16.90 1.07 -14.66
CA GLU A 139 17.03 1.55 -13.30
C GLU A 139 16.42 0.55 -12.33
N LYS A 140 17.06 0.36 -11.17
CA LYS A 140 16.45 -0.37 -10.06
C LYS A 140 15.27 0.43 -9.52
N MET A 141 14.19 -0.26 -9.14
CA MET A 141 13.07 0.38 -8.44
C MET A 141 13.55 0.97 -7.11
N THR A 142 13.34 2.27 -6.90
CA THR A 142 13.65 2.97 -5.65
C THR A 142 12.36 3.28 -4.92
N SER A 143 12.37 3.07 -3.61
CA SER A 143 11.25 3.43 -2.74
C SER A 143 11.28 4.92 -2.44
N ASP A 144 10.10 5.53 -2.41
CA ASP A 144 9.89 6.92 -2.02
C ASP A 144 9.18 6.97 -0.65
N TYR A 145 9.23 8.11 0.02
CA TYR A 145 8.54 8.33 1.30
C TYR A 145 7.03 8.03 1.22
N LEU A 146 6.40 8.30 0.07
CA LEU A 146 4.97 8.02 -0.13
C LEU A 146 4.68 6.52 -0.29
N PHE A 147 5.57 5.79 -0.95
CA PHE A 147 5.30 4.40 -1.32
C PHE A 147 6.58 3.58 -1.43
N ASP A 148 6.61 2.43 -0.77
CA ASP A 148 7.69 1.44 -0.90
C ASP A 148 7.52 0.64 -2.20
N SER A 149 7.95 1.24 -3.31
CA SER A 149 7.84 0.66 -4.64
C SER A 149 8.81 -0.50 -4.83
N GLU A 150 10.01 -0.47 -4.24
CA GLU A 150 10.97 -1.58 -4.32
C GLU A 150 10.34 -2.87 -3.79
N THR A 151 9.87 -2.87 -2.55
CA THR A 151 9.25 -4.04 -1.91
C THR A 151 7.98 -4.50 -2.64
N TYR A 152 7.14 -3.56 -3.07
CA TYR A 152 5.91 -3.86 -3.80
C TYR A 152 6.18 -4.57 -5.13
N TYR A 153 7.04 -4.04 -5.98
CA TYR A 153 7.34 -4.61 -7.29
C TYR A 153 8.19 -5.87 -7.19
N LYS A 154 9.14 -5.94 -6.25
CA LYS A 154 9.92 -7.14 -5.96
C LYS A 154 9.01 -8.31 -5.60
N SER A 155 7.99 -8.07 -4.75
CA SER A 155 6.99 -9.10 -4.40
C SER A 155 6.12 -9.53 -5.59
N SER A 156 6.02 -8.69 -6.63
CA SER A 156 5.31 -8.97 -7.87
C SER A 156 6.19 -9.60 -8.96
N GLY A 157 7.50 -9.72 -8.71
CA GLY A 157 8.48 -10.29 -9.65
C GLY A 157 9.03 -9.28 -10.66
N ILE A 158 8.76 -7.99 -10.49
CA ILE A 158 9.24 -6.90 -11.35
C ILE A 158 10.42 -6.23 -10.64
N TYR A 159 11.59 -6.21 -11.28
CA TYR A 159 12.82 -5.82 -10.60
C TYR A 159 13.48 -4.55 -11.14
N LEU A 160 13.16 -4.18 -12.39
CA LEU A 160 13.71 -3.01 -13.06
C LEU A 160 12.61 -2.12 -13.60
N THR A 161 12.93 -0.87 -13.75
CA THR A 161 12.14 0.13 -14.46
C THR A 161 12.97 0.74 -15.58
N VAL A 162 12.29 1.15 -16.64
CA VAL A 162 12.87 1.80 -17.78
C VAL A 162 12.07 3.06 -18.08
N ASN A 163 12.77 4.17 -18.15
CA ASN A 163 12.26 5.44 -18.61
C ASN A 163 12.96 5.75 -19.96
N ASN A 164 12.30 6.41 -20.88
CA ASN A 164 12.92 6.90 -22.13
C ASN A 164 13.57 5.79 -23.00
N ALA A 165 12.77 4.81 -23.42
CA ALA A 165 13.26 3.75 -24.32
C ALA A 165 13.43 4.28 -25.76
N GLU A 166 14.52 3.87 -26.39
CA GLU A 166 14.85 4.21 -27.77
C GLU A 166 14.59 3.01 -28.70
N ASN A 167 14.32 3.28 -29.97
CA ASN A 167 14.12 2.26 -31.00
C ASN A 167 13.05 1.22 -30.65
N ILE A 168 11.93 1.67 -30.12
CA ILE A 168 10.83 0.78 -29.76
C ILE A 168 10.25 0.16 -31.05
N GLN A 169 10.30 -1.17 -31.12
CA GLN A 169 9.69 -1.94 -32.20
C GLN A 169 8.64 -2.86 -31.58
N ILE A 170 7.44 -2.86 -32.16
CA ILE A 170 6.33 -3.68 -31.71
C ILE A 170 5.95 -4.63 -32.84
N VAL A 171 5.95 -5.92 -32.54
CA VAL A 171 5.52 -6.96 -33.46
C VAL A 171 4.23 -7.59 -32.91
N HIS A 172 3.15 -7.44 -33.69
CA HIS A 172 1.89 -8.04 -33.32
C HIS A 172 1.95 -9.57 -33.43
N ASN A 173 2.00 -10.25 -32.29
CA ASN A 173 2.10 -11.70 -32.24
C ASN A 173 0.71 -12.34 -31.96
N ASN A 174 0.32 -13.31 -32.78
CA ASN A 174 -0.95 -14.02 -32.63
C ASN A 174 -0.89 -15.29 -31.76
N SER A 175 0.23 -15.53 -31.06
CA SER A 175 0.45 -16.77 -30.29
C SER A 175 -0.52 -16.95 -29.10
N HIS A 176 -0.94 -15.86 -28.45
CA HIS A 176 -1.78 -15.90 -27.25
C HIS A 176 -3.26 -15.57 -27.51
N LYS A 177 -3.89 -16.22 -28.49
CA LYS A 177 -5.28 -15.94 -28.93
C LYS A 177 -6.31 -15.89 -27.78
N ILE A 178 -6.26 -16.86 -26.86
CA ILE A 178 -7.22 -16.95 -25.74
C ILE A 178 -7.03 -15.75 -24.78
N LYS A 179 -5.80 -15.45 -24.37
CA LYS A 179 -5.51 -14.31 -23.46
C LYS A 179 -5.93 -12.99 -24.10
N ARG A 180 -5.64 -12.80 -25.39
CA ARG A 180 -6.02 -11.61 -26.14
C ARG A 180 -7.55 -11.47 -26.26
N MET A 181 -8.27 -12.56 -26.53
CA MET A 181 -9.71 -12.56 -26.54
C MET A 181 -10.31 -12.19 -25.18
N LEU A 182 -9.77 -12.71 -24.09
CA LEU A 182 -10.20 -12.37 -22.74
C LEU A 182 -9.93 -10.89 -22.41
N MET A 183 -8.77 -10.35 -22.81
CA MET A 183 -8.44 -8.96 -22.59
C MET A 183 -9.29 -8.02 -23.44
N SER A 184 -9.53 -8.30 -24.72
CA SER A 184 -10.42 -7.47 -25.54
C SER A 184 -11.87 -7.51 -25.04
N TYR A 185 -12.31 -8.64 -24.49
CA TYR A 185 -13.61 -8.73 -23.84
C TYR A 185 -13.67 -7.90 -22.55
N ARG A 186 -12.60 -7.94 -21.73
CA ARG A 186 -12.46 -7.07 -20.55
C ARG A 186 -12.53 -5.59 -20.92
N GLU A 187 -11.77 -5.16 -21.93
CA GLU A 187 -11.77 -3.76 -22.42
C GLU A 187 -13.16 -3.31 -22.87
N LYS A 188 -13.87 -4.17 -23.62
CA LYS A 188 -15.25 -3.90 -24.01
C LYS A 188 -16.16 -3.68 -22.79
N LEU A 189 -16.05 -4.53 -21.76
CA LEU A 189 -16.86 -4.40 -20.54
C LEU A 189 -16.53 -3.13 -19.77
N LEU A 190 -15.23 -2.77 -19.66
CA LEU A 190 -14.79 -1.54 -19.01
C LEU A 190 -15.38 -0.31 -19.72
N SER A 191 -15.28 -0.26 -21.05
CA SER A 191 -15.89 0.79 -21.87
C SER A 191 -17.41 0.85 -21.71
N ASP A 192 -18.09 -0.31 -21.70
CA ASP A 192 -19.54 -0.39 -21.47
C ASP A 192 -19.94 0.20 -20.11
N PHE A 193 -19.19 -0.10 -19.04
CA PHE A 193 -19.46 0.44 -17.71
C PHE A 193 -19.27 1.94 -17.67
N THR A 194 -18.16 2.46 -18.20
CA THR A 194 -17.88 3.91 -18.23
C THR A 194 -18.94 4.65 -19.04
N VAL A 195 -19.28 4.17 -20.25
CA VAL A 195 -20.27 4.82 -21.11
C VAL A 195 -21.68 4.80 -20.53
N LYS A 196 -22.12 3.66 -19.95
CA LYS A 196 -23.50 3.51 -19.45
C LYS A 196 -23.71 4.07 -18.04
N MET A 197 -22.68 4.09 -17.22
CA MET A 197 -22.81 4.43 -15.79
C MET A 197 -21.97 5.65 -15.38
N GLY A 198 -20.95 6.07 -16.15
CA GLY A 198 -20.05 7.16 -15.78
C GLY A 198 -19.20 6.81 -14.55
N ARG A 199 -19.12 7.71 -13.57
CA ARG A 199 -18.37 7.53 -12.30
C ARG A 199 -18.72 6.24 -11.57
N GLU A 200 -19.98 5.86 -11.53
CA GLU A 200 -20.42 4.61 -10.90
C GLU A 200 -19.92 3.38 -11.67
N GLY A 201 -19.74 3.49 -13.00
CA GLY A 201 -19.15 2.45 -13.84
C GLY A 201 -17.68 2.22 -13.55
N GLU A 202 -16.93 3.27 -13.23
CA GLU A 202 -15.54 3.17 -12.82
C GLU A 202 -15.39 2.44 -11.47
N PHE A 203 -16.30 2.69 -10.52
CA PHE A 203 -16.37 1.93 -9.28
C PHE A 203 -16.63 0.44 -9.56
N MET A 204 -17.56 0.11 -10.45
CA MET A 204 -17.85 -1.27 -10.84
C MET A 204 -16.66 -1.94 -11.52
N SER A 205 -15.93 -1.22 -12.37
CA SER A 205 -14.71 -1.67 -13.02
C SER A 205 -13.61 -2.03 -12.01
N GLY A 206 -13.42 -1.18 -10.99
CA GLY A 206 -12.52 -1.46 -9.86
C GLY A 206 -12.90 -2.74 -9.13
N MET A 207 -14.18 -2.92 -8.85
CA MET A 207 -14.68 -4.04 -8.07
C MET A 207 -14.65 -5.39 -8.83
N LEU A 208 -14.90 -5.39 -10.14
CA LEU A 208 -14.92 -6.63 -10.96
C LEU A 208 -13.54 -7.00 -11.53
N PHE A 209 -12.74 -6.00 -11.93
CA PHE A 209 -11.51 -6.22 -12.67
C PHE A 209 -10.25 -5.61 -12.02
N SER A 210 -10.37 -5.01 -10.83
CA SER A 210 -9.29 -4.24 -10.15
C SER A 210 -8.79 -3.03 -10.95
N GLU A 211 -9.60 -2.52 -11.91
CA GLU A 211 -9.26 -1.34 -12.67
C GLU A 211 -9.60 -0.07 -11.87
N LYS A 212 -8.56 0.68 -11.47
CA LYS A 212 -8.70 1.84 -10.57
C LYS A 212 -8.28 3.15 -11.25
N GLY A 213 -7.74 3.08 -12.44
CA GLY A 213 -7.10 4.22 -13.11
C GLY A 213 -8.03 5.44 -13.16
N ASN A 214 -9.23 5.26 -13.62
CA ASN A 214 -10.18 6.33 -13.90
C ASN A 214 -11.02 6.79 -12.69
N LEU A 215 -10.99 6.06 -11.55
CA LEU A 215 -11.72 6.48 -10.37
C LEU A 215 -11.09 7.74 -9.77
N GLU A 216 -11.91 8.73 -9.40
CA GLU A 216 -11.43 9.97 -8.78
C GLU A 216 -10.62 9.71 -7.50
N ASN A 217 -9.55 10.46 -7.29
CA ASN A 217 -8.70 10.30 -6.11
C ASN A 217 -9.45 10.59 -4.81
N THR A 218 -10.43 11.50 -4.84
CA THR A 218 -11.33 11.78 -3.71
C THR A 218 -12.12 10.54 -3.30
N ASP A 219 -12.71 9.82 -4.27
CA ASP A 219 -13.44 8.57 -4.00
C ASP A 219 -12.52 7.49 -3.44
N LYS A 220 -11.34 7.31 -4.05
CA LYS A 220 -10.33 6.37 -3.55
C LYS A 220 -10.00 6.66 -2.08
N THR A 221 -9.70 7.91 -1.76
CA THR A 221 -9.36 8.34 -0.40
C THR A 221 -10.50 8.07 0.58
N MET A 222 -11.74 8.42 0.25
CA MET A 222 -12.89 8.19 1.13
C MET A 222 -13.16 6.70 1.36
N LEU A 223 -13.02 5.86 0.32
CA LEU A 223 -13.13 4.40 0.44
C LEU A 223 -12.04 3.80 1.34
N TYR A 224 -10.80 4.29 1.26
CA TYR A 224 -9.72 3.87 2.15
C TYR A 224 -9.98 4.33 3.59
N ARG A 225 -10.38 5.58 3.81
CA ARG A 225 -10.70 6.12 5.14
C ARG A 225 -11.84 5.38 5.82
N CYS A 226 -12.84 4.94 5.06
CA CYS A 226 -13.91 4.07 5.57
C CYS A 226 -13.46 2.63 5.86
N GLY A 227 -12.23 2.24 5.46
CA GLY A 227 -11.75 0.87 5.62
C GLY A 227 -12.34 -0.14 4.62
N ILE A 228 -12.95 0.36 3.53
CA ILE A 228 -13.53 -0.46 2.47
C ILE A 228 -12.71 -0.40 1.17
N GLY A 229 -11.55 0.23 1.16
CA GLY A 229 -10.65 0.31 0.00
C GLY A 229 -10.25 -1.06 -0.59
N HIS A 230 -10.30 -2.12 0.23
CA HIS A 230 -10.08 -3.49 -0.22
C HIS A 230 -11.14 -4.03 -1.19
N ILE A 231 -12.31 -3.39 -1.29
CA ILE A 231 -13.39 -3.72 -2.26
C ILE A 231 -12.98 -3.31 -3.68
N MET A 232 -12.14 -2.28 -3.81
CA MET A 232 -11.61 -1.81 -5.10
C MET A 232 -10.50 -2.71 -5.67
N ALA A 233 -10.12 -3.73 -4.95
CA ALA A 233 -9.25 -4.80 -5.43
C ALA A 233 -10.06 -6.10 -5.39
N VAL A 234 -10.06 -6.87 -6.48
CA VAL A 234 -10.74 -8.16 -6.49
C VAL A 234 -10.17 -9.03 -5.37
N SER A 235 -11.03 -9.35 -4.42
CA SER A 235 -10.67 -10.07 -3.19
C SER A 235 -11.12 -11.54 -3.23
N GLY A 236 -10.70 -12.30 -2.23
CA GLY A 236 -11.18 -13.66 -2.04
C GLY A 236 -12.69 -13.76 -1.86
N LEU A 237 -13.33 -12.74 -1.28
CA LEU A 237 -14.78 -12.65 -1.16
C LEU A 237 -15.45 -12.52 -2.55
N HIS A 238 -14.92 -11.66 -3.42
CA HIS A 238 -15.42 -11.50 -4.79
C HIS A 238 -15.34 -12.82 -5.56
N ALA A 239 -14.20 -13.49 -5.51
CA ALA A 239 -14.02 -14.81 -6.13
C ALA A 239 -15.02 -15.86 -5.60
N ALA A 240 -15.24 -15.88 -4.27
CA ALA A 240 -16.18 -16.82 -3.65
C ALA A 240 -17.63 -16.54 -4.02
N ILE A 241 -18.05 -15.27 -4.12
CA ILE A 241 -19.39 -14.87 -4.51
C ILE A 241 -19.64 -15.25 -5.99
N MET A 242 -18.73 -14.87 -6.89
CA MET A 242 -18.85 -15.18 -8.31
C MET A 242 -18.87 -16.70 -8.58
N ALA A 243 -17.97 -17.45 -7.92
CA ALA A 243 -17.98 -18.92 -7.96
C ALA A 243 -19.28 -19.48 -7.40
N GLY A 244 -19.82 -18.90 -6.32
CA GLY A 244 -21.11 -19.25 -5.73
C GLY A 244 -22.27 -19.08 -6.70
N VAL A 245 -22.30 -17.98 -7.44
CA VAL A 245 -23.31 -17.72 -8.49
C VAL A 245 -23.26 -18.79 -9.58
N ILE A 246 -22.05 -19.11 -10.10
CA ILE A 246 -21.88 -20.17 -11.10
C ILE A 246 -22.35 -21.51 -10.56
N MET A 247 -21.93 -21.88 -9.36
CA MET A 247 -22.33 -23.15 -8.76
C MET A 247 -23.82 -23.23 -8.47
N TYR A 248 -24.46 -22.09 -8.18
CA TYR A 248 -25.91 -22.00 -8.02
C TYR A 248 -26.64 -22.22 -9.35
N ILE A 249 -26.17 -21.56 -10.42
CA ILE A 249 -26.72 -21.75 -11.79
C ILE A 249 -26.58 -23.22 -12.21
N LEU A 250 -25.40 -23.83 -12.02
CA LEU A 250 -25.17 -25.24 -12.38
C LEU A 250 -26.05 -26.19 -11.55
N LYS A 251 -26.35 -25.86 -10.30
CA LYS A 251 -27.31 -26.60 -9.48
C LYS A 251 -28.74 -26.51 -10.03
N LEU A 252 -29.18 -25.32 -10.47
CA LEU A 252 -30.47 -25.13 -11.10
C LEU A 252 -30.58 -25.94 -12.41
N LEU A 253 -29.51 -25.99 -13.19
CA LEU A 253 -29.38 -26.79 -14.40
C LEU A 253 -29.22 -28.30 -14.16
N LYS A 254 -29.22 -28.74 -12.88
CA LYS A 254 -29.01 -30.12 -12.46
C LYS A 254 -27.72 -30.74 -13.01
N ALA A 255 -26.68 -29.92 -13.23
CA ALA A 255 -25.37 -30.38 -13.70
C ALA A 255 -24.73 -31.36 -12.70
N ASN A 256 -24.05 -32.39 -13.20
CA ASN A 256 -23.39 -33.36 -12.36
C ASN A 256 -22.18 -32.71 -11.64
N ARG A 257 -21.72 -33.34 -10.52
CA ARG A 257 -20.66 -32.78 -9.67
C ARG A 257 -19.32 -32.63 -10.39
N ILE A 258 -19.01 -33.57 -11.29
CA ILE A 258 -17.75 -33.58 -12.03
C ILE A 258 -17.74 -32.43 -13.02
N LEU A 259 -18.81 -32.27 -13.82
CA LEU A 259 -18.95 -31.15 -14.77
C LEU A 259 -18.91 -29.82 -14.05
N SER A 260 -19.62 -29.70 -12.92
CA SER A 260 -19.60 -28.47 -12.09
C SER A 260 -18.21 -28.13 -11.60
N PHE A 261 -17.40 -29.11 -11.22
CA PHE A 261 -16.03 -28.89 -10.82
C PHE A 261 -15.15 -28.40 -11.96
N PHE A 262 -15.25 -29.00 -13.14
CA PHE A 262 -14.48 -28.57 -14.32
C PHE A 262 -14.86 -27.15 -14.77
N ILE A 263 -16.16 -26.80 -14.76
CA ILE A 263 -16.62 -25.45 -15.07
C ILE A 263 -16.07 -24.44 -14.04
N LEU A 264 -16.02 -24.81 -12.75
CA LEU A 264 -15.41 -23.97 -11.74
C LEU A 264 -13.91 -23.75 -11.98
N VAL A 265 -13.16 -24.80 -12.34
CA VAL A 265 -11.73 -24.69 -12.69
C VAL A 265 -11.55 -23.74 -13.88
N LEU A 266 -12.33 -23.91 -14.94
CA LEU A 266 -12.30 -23.02 -16.11
C LEU A 266 -12.63 -21.58 -15.74
N PHE A 267 -13.68 -21.36 -14.94
CA PHE A 267 -14.03 -20.02 -14.45
C PHE A 267 -12.90 -19.36 -13.66
N LEU A 268 -12.29 -20.06 -12.72
CA LEU A 268 -11.21 -19.52 -11.92
C LEU A 268 -9.96 -19.19 -12.78
N PHE A 269 -9.69 -20.03 -13.79
CA PHE A 269 -8.64 -19.76 -14.77
C PHE A 269 -8.92 -18.47 -15.57
N VAL A 270 -10.13 -18.30 -16.10
CA VAL A 270 -10.55 -17.08 -16.80
C VAL A 270 -10.46 -15.87 -15.88
N MET A 271 -10.97 -15.98 -14.66
CA MET A 271 -10.96 -14.90 -13.68
C MET A 271 -9.54 -14.43 -13.32
N ILE A 272 -8.60 -15.35 -13.07
CA ILE A 272 -7.19 -14.99 -12.77
C ILE A 272 -6.57 -14.21 -13.94
N ASN A 273 -6.87 -14.59 -15.19
CA ASN A 273 -6.35 -13.89 -16.37
C ASN A 273 -6.99 -12.51 -16.58
N MET A 274 -8.29 -12.36 -16.28
CA MET A 274 -8.99 -11.08 -16.44
C MET A 274 -8.68 -10.05 -15.36
N VAL A 275 -8.25 -10.48 -14.16
CA VAL A 275 -8.02 -9.61 -12.98
C VAL A 275 -6.54 -9.34 -12.72
N SER A 276 -5.68 -9.38 -13.72
CA SER A 276 -4.24 -9.08 -13.59
C SER A 276 -3.53 -9.87 -12.46
N SER A 277 -3.86 -11.15 -12.29
CA SER A 277 -3.16 -12.15 -11.46
C SER A 277 -2.88 -11.72 -10.01
N SER A 278 -3.80 -11.02 -9.34
CA SER A 278 -3.59 -10.59 -7.96
C SER A 278 -3.39 -11.78 -7.01
N ILE A 279 -2.44 -11.68 -6.09
CA ILE A 279 -2.09 -12.73 -5.09
C ILE A 279 -3.34 -13.16 -4.28
N SER A 280 -4.23 -12.21 -3.98
CA SER A 280 -5.48 -12.48 -3.26
C SER A 280 -6.44 -13.37 -4.06
N VAL A 281 -6.55 -13.16 -5.37
CA VAL A 281 -7.38 -13.97 -6.27
C VAL A 281 -6.80 -15.37 -6.43
N ILE A 282 -5.48 -15.49 -6.62
CA ILE A 282 -4.79 -16.79 -6.72
C ILE A 282 -5.02 -17.61 -5.45
N ARG A 283 -4.84 -17.00 -4.27
CA ARG A 283 -5.08 -17.68 -3.00
C ARG A 283 -6.54 -18.15 -2.87
N ALA A 284 -7.49 -17.27 -3.15
CA ALA A 284 -8.90 -17.62 -3.07
C ALA A 284 -9.26 -18.75 -4.06
N SER A 285 -8.71 -18.73 -5.26
CA SER A 285 -8.90 -19.77 -6.25
C SER A 285 -8.39 -21.12 -5.76
N ILE A 286 -7.19 -21.17 -5.18
CA ILE A 286 -6.64 -22.40 -4.57
C ILE A 286 -7.54 -22.90 -3.45
N MET A 287 -7.99 -22.01 -2.55
CA MET A 287 -8.87 -22.39 -1.45
C MET A 287 -10.23 -22.92 -1.95
N LEU A 288 -10.83 -22.26 -2.95
CA LEU A 288 -12.08 -22.71 -3.58
C LEU A 288 -11.91 -24.08 -4.25
N LEU A 289 -10.83 -24.28 -5.00
CA LEU A 289 -10.52 -25.58 -5.58
C LEU A 289 -10.42 -26.68 -4.52
N ILE A 290 -9.76 -26.43 -3.39
CA ILE A 290 -9.66 -27.38 -2.30
C ILE A 290 -11.03 -27.69 -1.69
N VAL A 291 -11.86 -26.66 -1.45
CA VAL A 291 -13.20 -26.84 -0.87
C VAL A 291 -14.10 -27.63 -1.81
N TYR A 292 -14.12 -27.31 -3.11
CA TYR A 292 -14.98 -27.99 -4.08
C TYR A 292 -14.44 -29.39 -4.44
N SER A 293 -13.11 -29.60 -4.45
CA SER A 293 -12.51 -30.94 -4.54
C SER A 293 -12.94 -31.83 -3.36
N ALA A 294 -12.92 -31.27 -2.14
CA ALA A 294 -13.36 -32.03 -0.98
C ALA A 294 -14.83 -32.44 -1.09
N LYS A 295 -15.70 -31.56 -1.62
CA LYS A 295 -17.12 -31.92 -1.90
C LYS A 295 -17.24 -32.99 -2.99
N LEU A 296 -16.41 -32.92 -4.04
CA LEU A 296 -16.36 -33.92 -5.11
C LEU A 296 -16.02 -35.32 -4.55
N PHE A 297 -15.00 -35.39 -3.70
CA PHE A 297 -14.55 -36.63 -3.06
C PHE A 297 -15.32 -36.98 -1.76
N ARG A 298 -16.45 -36.29 -1.47
CA ARG A 298 -17.26 -36.47 -0.25
C ARG A 298 -16.47 -36.39 1.05
N ARG A 299 -15.46 -35.49 1.12
CA ARG A 299 -14.62 -35.25 2.29
C ARG A 299 -14.96 -33.88 2.91
N GLN A 300 -14.71 -33.75 4.21
CA GLN A 300 -14.82 -32.47 4.90
C GLN A 300 -13.62 -31.59 4.56
N SER A 301 -13.85 -30.33 4.23
CA SER A 301 -12.83 -29.28 4.10
C SER A 301 -12.74 -28.47 5.40
N TYR A 302 -11.53 -28.14 5.81
CA TYR A 302 -11.28 -27.26 6.93
C TYR A 302 -10.61 -25.98 6.41
N THR A 303 -11.22 -24.83 6.65
CA THR A 303 -10.76 -23.53 6.14
C THR A 303 -9.30 -23.27 6.48
N PHE A 304 -8.87 -23.61 7.70
CA PHE A 304 -7.49 -23.40 8.13
C PHE A 304 -6.48 -24.28 7.38
N ASN A 305 -6.83 -25.52 7.04
CA ASN A 305 -5.98 -26.38 6.23
C ASN A 305 -5.91 -25.88 4.77
N SER A 306 -7.05 -25.42 4.22
CA SER A 306 -7.09 -24.86 2.86
C SER A 306 -6.24 -23.59 2.77
N LEU A 307 -6.30 -22.72 3.79
CA LEU A 307 -5.45 -21.54 3.88
C LEU A 307 -3.96 -21.93 3.98
N ALA A 308 -3.61 -22.90 4.82
CA ALA A 308 -2.24 -23.36 4.99
C ALA A 308 -1.65 -23.91 3.67
N ILE A 309 -2.43 -24.70 2.92
CA ILE A 309 -2.01 -25.21 1.60
C ILE A 309 -1.84 -24.07 0.60
N ALA A 310 -2.77 -23.10 0.56
CA ALA A 310 -2.67 -21.96 -0.34
C ALA A 310 -1.43 -21.12 -0.03
N VAL A 311 -1.15 -20.84 1.23
CA VAL A 311 0.02 -20.10 1.70
C VAL A 311 1.33 -20.81 1.30
N LEU A 312 1.42 -22.12 1.53
CA LEU A 312 2.58 -22.91 1.11
C LEU A 312 2.78 -22.86 -0.39
N PHE A 313 1.73 -23.09 -1.17
CA PHE A 313 1.81 -23.12 -2.63
C PHE A 313 2.28 -21.77 -3.19
N ILE A 314 1.71 -20.67 -2.71
CA ILE A 314 2.08 -19.32 -3.15
C ILE A 314 3.52 -18.99 -2.74
N GLY A 315 3.90 -19.31 -1.49
CA GLY A 315 5.25 -19.04 -0.98
C GLY A 315 6.34 -19.86 -1.69
N ILE A 316 6.03 -21.07 -2.18
CA ILE A 316 6.97 -21.89 -2.98
C ILE A 316 7.14 -21.28 -4.37
N ILE A 317 6.06 -20.79 -5.01
CA ILE A 317 6.13 -20.18 -6.34
C ILE A 317 6.84 -18.83 -6.27
N ASN A 318 6.49 -18.01 -5.28
CA ASN A 318 7.07 -16.69 -5.09
C ASN A 318 7.48 -16.49 -3.62
N PRO A 319 8.74 -16.77 -3.24
CA PRO A 319 9.24 -16.56 -1.89
C PRO A 319 9.15 -15.11 -1.38
N PHE A 320 9.20 -14.11 -2.30
CA PHE A 320 9.07 -12.69 -1.95
C PHE A 320 7.64 -12.28 -1.55
N VAL A 321 6.68 -13.18 -1.65
CA VAL A 321 5.30 -12.92 -1.20
C VAL A 321 5.22 -12.52 0.27
N ILE A 322 6.21 -12.91 1.10
CA ILE A 322 6.31 -12.52 2.51
C ILE A 322 6.41 -10.99 2.70
N GLU A 323 6.91 -10.29 1.69
CA GLU A 323 7.08 -8.84 1.68
C GLU A 323 5.81 -8.13 1.17
N SER A 324 4.84 -8.86 0.59
CA SER A 324 3.63 -8.30 -0.02
C SER A 324 2.57 -7.89 1.01
N SER A 325 2.16 -6.63 0.99
CA SER A 325 1.03 -6.13 1.81
C SER A 325 -0.27 -6.87 1.49
N GLY A 326 -0.58 -7.07 0.19
CA GLY A 326 -1.78 -7.78 -0.26
C GLY A 326 -1.85 -9.22 0.23
N PHE A 327 -0.72 -9.90 0.36
CA PHE A 327 -0.65 -11.24 0.94
C PHE A 327 -1.04 -11.22 2.42
N TRP A 328 -0.39 -10.39 3.24
CA TRP A 328 -0.65 -10.34 4.67
C TRP A 328 -2.06 -9.89 5.03
N LEU A 329 -2.57 -8.84 4.38
CA LEU A 329 -3.96 -8.40 4.58
C LEU A 329 -4.95 -9.51 4.28
N SER A 330 -4.69 -10.25 3.22
CA SER A 330 -5.58 -11.30 2.76
C SER A 330 -5.52 -12.56 3.62
N VAL A 331 -4.34 -12.96 4.07
CA VAL A 331 -4.14 -14.09 5.00
C VAL A 331 -4.72 -13.75 6.37
N SER A 332 -4.45 -12.56 6.90
CA SER A 332 -4.97 -12.08 8.19
C SER A 332 -6.49 -12.02 8.20
N GLY A 333 -7.12 -11.42 7.18
CA GLY A 333 -8.58 -11.35 7.08
C GLY A 333 -9.22 -12.72 7.00
N THR A 334 -8.63 -13.64 6.21
CA THR A 334 -9.11 -15.03 6.13
C THR A 334 -8.95 -15.78 7.46
N PHE A 335 -7.86 -15.55 8.18
CA PHE A 335 -7.65 -16.08 9.53
C PHE A 335 -8.70 -15.53 10.51
N GLY A 336 -8.96 -14.22 10.47
CA GLY A 336 -9.95 -13.58 11.32
C GLY A 336 -11.35 -14.19 11.15
N ILE A 337 -11.81 -14.32 9.90
CA ILE A 337 -13.15 -14.88 9.59
C ILE A 337 -13.19 -16.40 9.77
N GLY A 338 -12.18 -17.12 9.28
CA GLY A 338 -12.22 -18.58 9.18
C GLY A 338 -11.73 -19.33 10.40
N VAL A 339 -11.02 -18.67 11.31
CA VAL A 339 -10.44 -19.28 12.51
C VAL A 339 -10.85 -18.55 13.78
N ALA A 340 -10.60 -17.24 13.87
CA ALA A 340 -10.87 -16.49 15.09
C ALA A 340 -12.37 -16.34 15.36
N ALA A 341 -13.15 -15.96 14.37
CA ALA A 341 -14.59 -15.78 14.53
C ALA A 341 -15.33 -17.07 14.91
N PRO A 342 -15.15 -18.22 14.23
CA PRO A 342 -15.77 -19.48 14.66
C PRO A 342 -15.39 -19.88 16.09
N TYR A 343 -14.13 -19.69 16.49
CA TYR A 343 -13.69 -19.99 17.84
C TYR A 343 -14.41 -19.18 18.92
N ILE A 344 -14.64 -17.87 18.65
CA ILE A 344 -15.36 -16.98 19.58
C ILE A 344 -16.87 -17.28 19.55
N THR A 345 -17.44 -17.48 18.36
CA THR A 345 -18.89 -17.68 18.17
C THR A 345 -19.38 -19.09 18.53
N GLU A 346 -18.49 -20.06 18.75
CA GLU A 346 -18.84 -21.43 19.11
C GLU A 346 -19.75 -21.51 20.39
N THR A 347 -19.61 -20.56 21.31
CA THR A 347 -20.41 -20.45 22.52
C THR A 347 -21.76 -19.74 22.35
N ILE A 348 -21.95 -19.06 21.20
CA ILE A 348 -23.18 -18.31 20.92
C ILE A 348 -24.20 -19.31 20.34
N PRO A 349 -25.37 -19.49 20.96
CA PRO A 349 -26.37 -20.42 20.46
C PRO A 349 -26.95 -20.00 19.10
N ASP A 350 -27.43 -20.96 18.31
CA ASP A 350 -28.03 -20.69 16.97
C ASP A 350 -29.55 -20.56 17.00
N LYS A 351 -30.13 -20.30 18.16
CA LYS A 351 -31.58 -20.44 18.39
C LYS A 351 -32.45 -19.37 17.68
N ASN A 352 -31.92 -18.10 17.57
CA ASN A 352 -32.71 -16.97 17.06
C ASN A 352 -31.94 -16.13 16.04
N TYR A 353 -32.67 -15.34 15.22
CA TYR A 353 -32.08 -14.41 14.25
C TYR A 353 -31.11 -13.43 14.90
N GLY A 354 -31.36 -12.96 16.15
CA GLY A 354 -30.48 -12.10 16.89
C GLY A 354 -29.09 -12.69 17.17
N TYR A 355 -29.01 -13.99 17.47
CA TYR A 355 -27.73 -14.68 17.66
C TYR A 355 -26.96 -14.85 16.34
N LYS A 356 -27.66 -15.09 15.23
CA LYS A 356 -27.03 -15.14 13.89
C LYS A 356 -26.48 -13.78 13.51
N PHE A 357 -27.24 -12.71 13.78
CA PHE A 357 -26.78 -11.33 13.59
C PHE A 357 -25.53 -11.05 14.45
N LEU A 358 -25.53 -11.40 15.72
CA LEU A 358 -24.39 -11.23 16.63
C LEU A 358 -23.15 -11.99 16.11
N LYS A 359 -23.31 -13.22 15.60
CA LYS A 359 -22.21 -13.97 14.99
C LYS A 359 -21.64 -13.27 13.77
N SER A 360 -22.47 -12.65 12.95
CA SER A 360 -22.02 -11.87 11.78
C SER A 360 -21.21 -10.64 12.21
N VAL A 361 -21.70 -9.89 13.21
CA VAL A 361 -20.98 -8.73 13.78
C VAL A 361 -19.62 -9.16 14.35
N VAL A 362 -19.59 -10.23 15.15
CA VAL A 362 -18.33 -10.79 15.70
C VAL A 362 -17.37 -11.18 14.57
N SER A 363 -17.87 -11.75 13.47
CA SER A 363 -17.02 -12.14 12.33
C SER A 363 -16.37 -10.93 11.64
N VAL A 364 -17.12 -9.85 11.46
CA VAL A 364 -16.59 -8.58 10.89
C VAL A 364 -15.55 -7.96 11.81
N ILE A 365 -15.81 -7.93 13.12
CA ILE A 365 -14.84 -7.42 14.12
C ILE A 365 -13.57 -8.27 14.13
N CYS A 366 -13.69 -9.61 14.13
CA CYS A 366 -12.54 -10.52 14.10
C CYS A 366 -11.71 -10.33 12.82
N ALA A 367 -12.35 -10.13 11.68
CA ALA A 367 -11.65 -9.84 10.43
C ALA A 367 -10.88 -8.53 10.52
N GLY A 368 -11.52 -7.45 10.98
CA GLY A 368 -10.91 -6.15 11.17
C GLY A 368 -9.71 -6.20 12.11
N LEU A 369 -9.87 -6.76 13.30
CA LEU A 369 -8.80 -6.90 14.29
C LEU A 369 -7.61 -7.73 13.77
N ALA A 370 -7.87 -8.79 13.00
CA ALA A 370 -6.81 -9.61 12.43
C ALA A 370 -5.99 -8.86 11.36
N VAL A 371 -6.60 -7.92 10.66
CA VAL A 371 -5.96 -7.13 9.60
C VAL A 371 -5.16 -5.94 10.16
N VAL A 372 -5.51 -5.45 11.35
CA VAL A 372 -4.87 -4.27 11.98
C VAL A 372 -3.33 -4.31 11.97
N PRO A 373 -2.64 -5.40 12.38
CA PRO A 373 -1.17 -5.40 12.41
C PRO A 373 -0.54 -5.20 11.05
N ALA A 374 -1.08 -5.86 10.02
CA ALA A 374 -0.58 -5.73 8.66
C ALA A 374 -0.93 -4.35 8.09
N GLY A 375 -2.13 -3.83 8.37
CA GLY A 375 -2.56 -2.50 7.95
C GLY A 375 -1.64 -1.41 8.50
N LEU A 376 -1.32 -1.47 9.79
CA LEU A 376 -0.40 -0.52 10.41
C LEU A 376 1.02 -0.62 9.85
N TYR A 377 1.53 -1.83 9.69
CA TYR A 377 2.89 -2.02 9.21
C TYR A 377 3.10 -1.46 7.79
N TYR A 378 2.12 -1.67 6.89
CA TYR A 378 2.27 -1.28 5.48
C TYR A 378 1.69 0.10 5.14
N PHE A 379 0.66 0.56 5.87
CA PHE A 379 -0.04 1.81 5.53
C PHE A 379 0.03 2.87 6.62
N GLU A 380 0.53 2.51 7.81
CA GLU A 380 0.64 3.42 8.96
C GLU A 380 -0.70 4.05 9.39
N GLU A 381 -1.82 3.52 8.88
CA GLU A 381 -3.18 3.98 9.12
C GLU A 381 -4.12 2.82 9.44
N ILE A 382 -5.11 3.09 10.32
CA ILE A 382 -6.20 2.17 10.61
C ILE A 382 -7.52 2.91 10.52
N SER A 383 -8.49 2.34 9.80
CA SER A 383 -9.86 2.83 9.84
C SER A 383 -10.59 2.28 11.07
N ILE A 384 -10.91 3.16 12.03
CA ILE A 384 -11.68 2.80 13.23
C ILE A 384 -13.14 2.52 12.86
N ILE A 385 -13.68 3.23 11.88
CA ILE A 385 -15.07 3.09 11.43
C ILE A 385 -15.28 1.84 10.55
N SER A 386 -14.20 1.17 10.15
CA SER A 386 -14.21 0.00 9.27
C SER A 386 -15.22 -1.10 9.69
N PRO A 387 -15.40 -1.46 10.96
CA PRO A 387 -16.41 -2.46 11.33
C PRO A 387 -17.84 -2.05 10.95
N ILE A 388 -18.18 -0.78 11.12
CA ILE A 388 -19.51 -0.23 10.81
C ILE A 388 -19.68 -0.14 9.29
N SER A 389 -18.68 0.41 8.58
CA SER A 389 -18.70 0.53 7.12
C SER A 389 -18.80 -0.82 6.44
N ASN A 390 -18.01 -1.80 6.88
CA ASN A 390 -18.05 -3.15 6.34
C ASN A 390 -19.40 -3.83 6.58
N PHE A 391 -20.00 -3.60 7.73
CA PHE A 391 -21.31 -4.18 8.05
C PHE A 391 -22.42 -3.64 7.14
N ILE A 392 -22.40 -2.36 6.78
CA ILE A 392 -23.42 -1.70 5.96
C ILE A 392 -23.10 -1.81 4.46
N ILE A 393 -21.87 -1.49 4.06
CA ILE A 393 -21.52 -1.30 2.65
C ILE A 393 -21.18 -2.62 1.95
N VAL A 394 -20.53 -3.58 2.63
CA VAL A 394 -20.14 -4.86 1.99
C VAL A 394 -21.34 -5.65 1.47
N PRO A 395 -22.49 -5.75 2.17
CA PRO A 395 -23.70 -6.38 1.61
C PRO A 395 -24.20 -5.68 0.33
N MET A 396 -24.15 -4.33 0.29
CA MET A 396 -24.54 -3.56 -0.90
C MET A 396 -23.57 -3.83 -2.06
N CYS A 397 -22.27 -3.85 -1.79
CA CYS A 397 -21.24 -4.22 -2.77
C CYS A 397 -21.43 -5.65 -3.29
N THR A 398 -21.88 -6.58 -2.44
CA THR A 398 -22.19 -7.95 -2.84
C THR A 398 -23.30 -7.98 -3.90
N LEU A 399 -24.36 -7.19 -3.73
CA LEU A 399 -25.45 -7.08 -4.72
C LEU A 399 -24.93 -6.49 -6.03
N VAL A 400 -24.16 -5.41 -5.96
CA VAL A 400 -23.54 -4.79 -7.15
C VAL A 400 -22.63 -5.78 -7.87
N LEU A 401 -21.82 -6.53 -7.13
CA LEU A 401 -20.93 -7.56 -7.68
C LEU A 401 -21.72 -8.65 -8.43
N VAL A 402 -22.80 -9.14 -7.84
CA VAL A 402 -23.65 -10.16 -8.50
C VAL A 402 -24.28 -9.61 -9.78
N ILE A 403 -24.82 -8.40 -9.75
CA ILE A 403 -25.43 -7.76 -10.92
C ILE A 403 -24.38 -7.55 -12.02
N GLY A 404 -23.21 -6.97 -11.69
CA GLY A 404 -22.12 -6.75 -12.63
C GLY A 404 -21.56 -8.06 -13.20
N PHE A 405 -21.48 -9.11 -12.39
CA PHE A 405 -21.03 -10.42 -12.84
C PHE A 405 -22.05 -11.08 -13.78
N LEU A 406 -23.35 -10.99 -13.50
CA LEU A 406 -24.41 -11.48 -14.41
C LEU A 406 -24.41 -10.71 -15.74
N TYR A 407 -24.17 -9.39 -15.69
CA TYR A 407 -23.97 -8.58 -16.90
C TYR A 407 -22.77 -9.08 -17.71
N THR A 408 -21.66 -9.35 -17.05
CA THR A 408 -20.45 -9.93 -17.68
C THR A 408 -20.76 -11.29 -18.32
N LEU A 409 -21.46 -12.19 -17.64
CA LEU A 409 -21.81 -13.51 -18.16
C LEU A 409 -22.79 -13.44 -19.35
N SER A 410 -23.69 -12.46 -19.38
CA SER A 410 -24.65 -12.27 -20.45
C SER A 410 -24.08 -11.61 -21.71
N GLY A 411 -22.80 -11.25 -21.73
CA GLY A 411 -22.17 -10.52 -22.83
C GLY A 411 -22.66 -9.09 -23.01
N GLY A 412 -23.21 -8.48 -21.95
CA GLY A 412 -23.72 -7.12 -21.97
C GLY A 412 -25.19 -7.00 -22.37
N LEU A 413 -25.91 -8.13 -22.53
CA LEU A 413 -27.31 -8.15 -23.00
C LEU A 413 -28.32 -7.73 -21.94
N VAL A 414 -27.99 -7.86 -20.66
CA VAL A 414 -28.94 -7.66 -19.57
C VAL A 414 -28.85 -6.26 -19.01
N SER A 415 -29.91 -5.47 -19.14
CA SER A 415 -29.99 -4.07 -18.70
C SER A 415 -30.11 -3.89 -17.17
N PHE A 416 -29.50 -4.79 -16.38
CA PHE A 416 -29.52 -4.68 -14.90
C PHE A 416 -28.56 -3.61 -14.34
N LEU A 417 -27.91 -2.81 -15.15
CA LEU A 417 -26.95 -1.81 -14.68
C LEU A 417 -27.60 -0.64 -13.93
N TYR A 418 -28.86 -0.30 -14.22
CA TYR A 418 -29.54 0.81 -13.53
C TYR A 418 -29.69 0.60 -12.02
N PRO A 419 -30.18 -0.56 -11.52
CA PRO A 419 -30.19 -0.83 -10.08
C PRO A 419 -28.79 -0.79 -9.46
N ALA A 420 -27.79 -1.33 -10.16
CA ALA A 420 -26.42 -1.29 -9.68
C ALA A 420 -25.89 0.15 -9.57
N LYS A 421 -26.14 0.99 -10.59
CA LYS A 421 -25.78 2.41 -10.58
C LYS A 421 -26.38 3.14 -9.37
N PHE A 422 -27.65 2.88 -9.08
CA PHE A 422 -28.32 3.50 -7.92
C PHE A 422 -27.66 3.06 -6.58
N ILE A 423 -27.38 1.74 -6.44
CA ILE A 423 -26.72 1.21 -5.23
C ILE A 423 -25.33 1.80 -5.07
N ILE A 424 -24.53 1.88 -6.15
CA ILE A 424 -23.17 2.46 -6.12
C ILE A 424 -23.22 3.93 -5.70
N LYS A 425 -24.18 4.70 -6.21
CA LYS A 425 -24.37 6.10 -5.80
C LYS A 425 -24.60 6.24 -4.29
N ILE A 426 -25.36 5.31 -3.71
CA ILE A 426 -25.55 5.29 -2.24
C ILE A 426 -24.25 4.90 -1.54
N ILE A 427 -23.51 3.90 -2.04
CA ILE A 427 -22.22 3.47 -1.50
C ILE A 427 -21.24 4.63 -1.46
N LEU A 428 -21.07 5.37 -2.56
CA LEU A 428 -20.15 6.50 -2.64
C LEU A 428 -20.55 7.63 -1.66
N LYS A 429 -21.85 7.96 -1.57
CA LYS A 429 -22.34 8.94 -0.59
C LYS A 429 -22.11 8.53 0.87
N LEU A 430 -22.36 7.25 1.18
CA LEU A 430 -22.10 6.72 2.53
C LEU A 430 -20.60 6.72 2.85
N SER A 431 -19.78 6.39 1.86
CA SER A 431 -18.33 6.40 2.02
C SER A 431 -17.79 7.80 2.25
N ASP A 432 -18.34 8.79 1.54
CA ASP A 432 -17.99 10.19 1.72
C ASP A 432 -18.41 10.67 3.13
N TYR A 433 -19.65 10.39 3.56
CA TYR A 433 -20.10 10.75 4.90
C TYR A 433 -19.27 10.10 6.01
N LEU A 434 -19.03 8.79 5.93
CA LEU A 434 -18.30 8.04 6.95
C LEU A 434 -16.80 8.37 6.93
N GLY A 435 -16.20 8.57 5.76
CA GLY A 435 -14.79 8.89 5.59
C GLY A 435 -14.42 10.28 6.10
N ASN A 436 -15.35 11.23 6.04
CA ASN A 436 -15.15 12.59 6.54
C ASN A 436 -15.31 12.74 8.06
N LEU A 437 -15.74 11.68 8.77
CA LEU A 437 -15.80 11.74 10.23
C LEU A 437 -14.37 11.89 10.81
N LYS A 438 -14.18 12.80 11.76
CA LYS A 438 -12.87 13.08 12.41
C LYS A 438 -12.23 11.82 13.03
N ILE A 439 -13.04 10.85 13.47
CA ILE A 439 -12.58 9.58 14.06
C ILE A 439 -12.44 8.44 13.05
N SER A 440 -12.60 8.69 11.75
CA SER A 440 -12.62 7.63 10.75
C SER A 440 -11.31 6.86 10.67
N VAL A 441 -10.19 7.57 10.80
CA VAL A 441 -8.84 7.02 10.64
C VAL A 441 -7.98 7.40 11.84
N LEU A 442 -7.23 6.43 12.32
CA LEU A 442 -6.14 6.60 13.28
C LEU A 442 -4.82 6.34 12.54
N SER A 443 -3.96 7.32 12.52
CA SER A 443 -2.60 7.23 11.96
C SER A 443 -1.57 7.49 13.05
N SER A 444 -0.44 6.78 13.01
CA SER A 444 0.68 7.04 13.91
C SER A 444 1.97 6.51 13.30
N SER A 445 3.05 7.27 13.41
CA SER A 445 4.40 6.83 13.01
C SER A 445 5.24 6.31 14.18
N ASP A 446 4.68 6.28 15.39
CA ASP A 446 5.45 5.97 16.59
C ASP A 446 5.70 4.47 16.77
N LYS A 447 6.96 4.09 16.87
CA LYS A 447 7.39 2.69 17.10
C LYS A 447 6.76 2.08 18.35
N LEU A 448 6.53 2.84 19.41
CA LEU A 448 5.87 2.36 20.64
C LEU A 448 4.41 1.97 20.40
N PHE A 449 3.72 2.72 19.54
CA PHE A 449 2.37 2.39 19.12
C PHE A 449 2.31 1.04 18.40
N TYR A 450 3.22 0.81 17.42
CA TYR A 450 3.33 -0.47 16.73
C TYR A 450 3.65 -1.63 17.68
N ILE A 451 4.58 -1.41 18.63
CA ILE A 451 4.96 -2.43 19.63
C ILE A 451 3.75 -2.79 20.51
N SER A 452 2.96 -1.79 20.94
CA SER A 452 1.76 -2.04 21.78
C SER A 452 0.73 -2.90 21.04
N ILE A 453 0.52 -2.64 19.75
CA ILE A 453 -0.40 -3.43 18.91
C ILE A 453 0.15 -4.83 18.65
N LEU A 454 1.44 -4.95 18.34
CA LEU A 454 2.08 -6.25 18.14
C LEU A 454 1.98 -7.12 19.40
N LEU A 455 2.24 -6.56 20.56
CA LEU A 455 2.06 -7.24 21.85
C LEU A 455 0.61 -7.67 22.09
N THR A 456 -0.34 -6.81 21.75
CA THR A 456 -1.78 -7.11 21.82
C THR A 456 -2.13 -8.33 20.98
N VAL A 457 -1.73 -8.33 19.72
CA VAL A 457 -1.98 -9.45 18.80
C VAL A 457 -1.31 -10.72 19.28
N LEU A 458 -0.07 -10.63 19.77
CA LEU A 458 0.67 -11.75 20.33
C LEU A 458 -0.08 -12.36 21.56
N ILE A 459 -0.55 -11.52 22.47
CA ILE A 459 -1.31 -11.95 23.65
C ILE A 459 -2.62 -12.63 23.24
N ILE A 460 -3.36 -12.04 22.28
CA ILE A 460 -4.59 -12.64 21.74
C ILE A 460 -4.27 -14.02 21.12
N PHE A 461 -3.20 -14.10 20.34
CA PHE A 461 -2.77 -15.35 19.70
C PHE A 461 -2.39 -16.43 20.71
N VAL A 462 -1.66 -16.06 21.75
CA VAL A 462 -1.31 -16.96 22.88
C VAL A 462 -2.58 -17.46 23.60
N CYS A 463 -3.52 -16.57 23.90
CA CYS A 463 -4.80 -16.95 24.53
C CYS A 463 -5.63 -17.92 23.67
N LEU A 464 -5.59 -17.73 22.33
CA LEU A 464 -6.25 -18.62 21.37
C LEU A 464 -5.59 -20.02 21.34
N ILE A 465 -4.24 -20.07 21.32
CA ILE A 465 -3.50 -21.35 21.32
C ILE A 465 -3.78 -22.15 22.58
N PHE A 466 -3.73 -21.53 23.76
CA PHE A 466 -3.93 -22.18 25.02
C PHE A 466 -5.40 -22.44 25.40
N LYS A 467 -6.34 -22.06 24.48
CA LYS A 467 -7.80 -22.24 24.67
C LYS A 467 -8.36 -21.63 25.97
N LYS A 468 -7.69 -20.60 26.50
CA LYS A 468 -8.08 -19.97 27.77
C LYS A 468 -8.95 -18.74 27.50
N ARG A 469 -10.22 -18.95 27.13
CA ARG A 469 -11.19 -17.90 26.75
C ARG A 469 -11.36 -16.78 27.78
N LYS A 470 -11.24 -17.10 29.08
CA LYS A 470 -11.33 -16.12 30.17
C LYS A 470 -10.27 -15.00 30.04
N TYR A 471 -9.09 -15.35 29.56
CA TYR A 471 -7.98 -14.38 29.40
C TYR A 471 -8.07 -13.53 28.13
N LEU A 472 -8.95 -13.87 27.18
CA LEU A 472 -9.17 -13.07 25.97
C LEU A 472 -9.70 -11.68 26.33
N ILE A 473 -10.66 -11.58 27.26
CA ILE A 473 -11.21 -10.29 27.72
C ILE A 473 -10.11 -9.48 28.42
N TYR A 474 -9.34 -10.14 29.31
CA TYR A 474 -8.24 -9.47 30.00
C TYR A 474 -7.15 -8.99 29.02
N SER A 475 -6.86 -9.77 27.95
CA SER A 475 -5.90 -9.38 26.93
C SER A 475 -6.37 -8.14 26.14
N VAL A 476 -7.65 -8.06 25.79
CA VAL A 476 -8.23 -6.90 25.11
C VAL A 476 -8.19 -5.66 26.01
N VAL A 477 -8.57 -5.81 27.29
CA VAL A 477 -8.52 -4.68 28.24
C VAL A 477 -7.08 -4.22 28.47
N LEU A 478 -6.15 -5.15 28.68
CA LEU A 478 -4.72 -4.82 28.84
C LEU A 478 -4.17 -4.10 27.60
N SER A 479 -4.60 -4.53 26.43
CA SER A 479 -4.23 -3.88 25.15
C SER A 479 -4.72 -2.44 25.05
N MET A 480 -5.99 -2.22 25.42
CA MET A 480 -6.56 -0.88 25.44
C MET A 480 -5.81 0.02 26.43
N VAL A 481 -5.43 -0.50 27.58
CA VAL A 481 -4.65 0.22 28.58
C VAL A 481 -3.25 0.56 28.07
N LEU A 482 -2.54 -0.43 27.48
CA LEU A 482 -1.21 -0.20 26.90
C LEU A 482 -1.27 0.80 25.74
N PHE A 483 -2.29 0.71 24.92
CA PHE A 483 -2.54 1.66 23.84
C PHE A 483 -2.76 3.07 24.38
N SER A 484 -3.60 3.24 25.39
CA SER A 484 -3.86 4.55 25.99
C SER A 484 -2.62 5.13 26.65
N ILE A 485 -1.83 4.33 27.37
CA ILE A 485 -0.59 4.75 27.99
C ILE A 485 0.44 5.17 26.92
N SER A 486 0.60 4.38 25.85
CA SER A 486 1.54 4.72 24.77
C SER A 486 1.12 6.00 24.05
N SER A 487 -0.15 6.21 23.79
CA SER A 487 -0.67 7.43 23.18
C SER A 487 -0.41 8.67 24.02
N VAL A 488 -0.69 8.60 25.33
CA VAL A 488 -0.42 9.72 26.27
C VAL A 488 1.08 9.99 26.38
N TYR A 489 1.92 8.94 26.44
CA TYR A 489 3.36 9.11 26.48
C TYR A 489 3.90 9.80 25.23
N ILE A 490 3.41 9.41 24.05
CA ILE A 490 3.78 10.00 22.77
C ILE A 490 3.39 11.49 22.71
N MET A 491 2.14 11.80 23.11
CA MET A 491 1.69 13.21 23.17
C MET A 491 2.62 14.05 24.06
N LYS A 492 2.92 13.59 25.27
CA LYS A 492 3.83 14.29 26.18
C LYS A 492 5.27 14.37 25.66
N ALA A 493 5.76 13.34 25.01
CA ALA A 493 7.10 13.33 24.44
C ALA A 493 7.29 14.31 23.28
N ARG A 494 6.18 14.78 22.68
CA ARG A 494 6.15 15.78 21.59
C ARG A 494 5.87 17.20 22.08
N GLU A 495 5.31 17.34 23.29
CA GLU A 495 5.15 18.65 23.90
C GLU A 495 6.51 19.37 24.00
N ASN A 496 6.54 20.66 23.66
CA ASN A 496 7.72 21.53 23.69
C ASN A 496 8.86 21.15 22.73
N LYS A 497 8.65 20.22 21.77
CA LYS A 497 9.62 19.97 20.72
C LYS A 497 9.34 20.84 19.51
N PHE A 498 10.39 21.49 19.02
CA PHE A 498 10.37 22.17 17.74
C PHE A 498 10.98 21.23 16.70
N ILE A 499 10.16 20.80 15.74
CA ILE A 499 10.56 19.87 14.69
C ILE A 499 10.33 20.57 13.35
N LEU A 500 11.36 20.55 12.53
CA LEU A 500 11.35 21.10 11.21
C LEU A 500 11.56 19.95 10.23
N ALA A 501 10.54 19.59 9.47
CA ALA A 501 10.61 18.53 8.49
C ALA A 501 10.73 19.11 7.09
N VAL A 502 11.69 18.61 6.34
CA VAL A 502 11.84 18.89 4.91
C VAL A 502 11.38 17.65 4.16
N LEU A 503 10.36 17.82 3.33
CA LEU A 503 9.63 16.74 2.68
C LEU A 503 9.74 16.88 1.17
N GLY A 504 9.98 15.76 0.47
CA GLY A 504 10.10 15.74 -0.98
C GLY A 504 11.53 15.66 -1.48
N SER A 505 11.68 15.80 -2.79
CA SER A 505 12.97 15.76 -3.49
C SER A 505 13.04 16.83 -4.58
N GLY A 506 14.20 17.47 -4.73
CA GLY A 506 14.45 18.46 -5.76
C GLY A 506 13.39 19.57 -5.78
N TYR A 507 12.69 19.71 -6.91
CA TYR A 507 11.64 20.72 -7.08
C TYR A 507 10.31 20.42 -6.35
N ASN A 508 10.13 19.22 -5.83
CA ASN A 508 8.89 18.81 -5.19
C ASN A 508 8.98 18.90 -3.66
N SER A 509 9.57 19.97 -3.12
CA SER A 509 9.88 20.09 -1.71
C SER A 509 8.91 21.00 -0.97
N ALA A 510 8.60 20.64 0.28
CA ALA A 510 7.86 21.45 1.23
C ALA A 510 8.51 21.37 2.61
N VAL A 511 8.36 22.43 3.40
CA VAL A 511 8.81 22.49 4.78
C VAL A 511 7.60 22.47 5.70
N CYS A 512 7.65 21.61 6.71
CA CYS A 512 6.63 21.52 7.75
C CYS A 512 7.26 21.83 9.10
N VAL A 513 6.79 22.87 9.76
CA VAL A 513 7.22 23.27 11.11
C VAL A 513 6.20 22.73 12.10
N LEU A 514 6.62 21.86 13.01
CA LEU A 514 5.77 21.30 14.05
C LEU A 514 6.16 21.90 15.41
N TYR A 515 5.19 22.46 16.09
CA TYR A 515 5.33 22.93 17.44
C TYR A 515 4.02 22.80 18.23
N ASN A 516 4.06 22.15 19.39
CA ASN A 516 2.92 21.94 20.29
C ASN A 516 1.65 21.39 19.59
N GLY A 517 1.84 20.38 18.72
CA GLY A 517 0.72 19.71 18.04
C GLY A 517 0.12 20.48 16.86
N ASN A 518 0.63 21.68 16.56
CA ASN A 518 0.23 22.49 15.40
C ASN A 518 1.32 22.47 14.33
N ALA A 519 0.93 22.76 13.10
CA ALA A 519 1.84 22.83 11.98
C ALA A 519 1.77 24.16 11.23
N ASP A 520 2.91 24.65 10.79
CA ASP A 520 3.02 25.62 9.71
C ASP A 520 3.64 24.94 8.50
N ILE A 521 3.04 25.13 7.34
CA ILE A 521 3.43 24.49 6.08
C ILE A 521 3.92 25.55 5.12
N ILE A 522 5.09 25.31 4.53
CA ILE A 522 5.67 26.17 3.52
C ILE A 522 5.92 25.32 2.27
N ASP A 523 5.10 25.52 1.24
CA ASP A 523 5.30 24.86 -0.05
C ASP A 523 6.30 25.63 -0.89
N LEU A 524 7.48 25.05 -1.07
CA LEU A 524 8.57 25.65 -1.84
C LEU A 524 8.43 25.38 -3.34
N SER A 525 7.64 24.37 -3.74
CA SER A 525 7.64 23.84 -5.09
C SER A 525 6.41 24.23 -5.92
N GLY A 526 5.27 24.32 -5.29
CA GLY A 526 4.00 24.46 -5.99
C GLY A 526 3.58 23.19 -6.78
N HIS A 527 4.10 22.01 -6.46
CA HIS A 527 3.79 20.76 -7.14
C HIS A 527 2.84 19.90 -6.31
N TYR A 528 1.90 19.16 -6.96
CA TYR A 528 0.92 18.33 -6.24
C TYR A 528 1.54 17.24 -5.34
N LYS A 529 2.74 16.75 -5.69
CA LYS A 529 3.44 15.76 -4.87
C LYS A 529 3.86 16.33 -3.52
N SER A 530 4.25 17.60 -3.43
CA SER A 530 4.60 18.22 -2.15
C SER A 530 3.43 18.19 -1.17
N ALA A 531 2.21 18.42 -1.65
CA ALA A 531 1.00 18.31 -0.83
C ALA A 531 0.78 16.88 -0.29
N LEU A 532 1.06 15.85 -1.10
CA LEU A 532 0.94 14.45 -0.66
C LEU A 532 1.99 14.10 0.41
N TYR A 533 3.25 14.57 0.27
CA TYR A 533 4.29 14.38 1.27
C TYR A 533 3.90 15.02 2.61
N VAL A 534 3.42 16.26 2.55
CA VAL A 534 2.97 17.02 3.72
C VAL A 534 1.77 16.33 4.37
N GLU A 535 0.79 15.90 3.60
CA GLU A 535 -0.39 15.19 4.10
C GLU A 535 0.00 13.92 4.86
N LYS A 536 0.87 13.09 4.26
CA LYS A 536 1.37 11.88 4.92
C LYS A 536 2.07 12.22 6.23
N TYR A 537 2.95 13.22 6.23
CA TYR A 537 3.72 13.63 7.40
C TYR A 537 2.83 14.17 8.53
N ILE A 538 1.87 15.03 8.21
CA ILE A 538 0.90 15.59 9.18
C ILE A 538 0.06 14.49 9.80
N LYS A 539 -0.41 13.54 8.99
CA LYS A 539 -1.17 12.38 9.48
C LYS A 539 -0.34 11.53 10.43
N GLN A 540 0.88 11.20 10.06
CA GLN A 540 1.79 10.42 10.88
C GLN A 540 2.11 11.10 12.21
N ASN A 541 2.19 12.42 12.21
CA ASN A 541 2.50 13.19 13.41
C ASN A 541 1.26 13.62 14.21
N SER A 542 0.05 13.16 13.80
CA SER A 542 -1.22 13.46 14.48
C SER A 542 -1.41 14.95 14.72
N VAL A 543 -1.04 15.79 13.75
CA VAL A 543 -1.17 17.25 13.83
C VAL A 543 -2.65 17.61 13.96
N GLU A 544 -3.00 18.42 14.93
CA GLU A 544 -4.39 18.79 15.19
C GLU A 544 -4.88 19.92 14.28
N LYS A 545 -4.03 20.95 14.12
CA LYS A 545 -4.37 22.16 13.37
C LYS A 545 -3.21 22.62 12.52
N ILE A 546 -3.53 23.18 11.36
CA ILE A 546 -2.58 23.90 10.51
C ILE A 546 -2.81 25.40 10.76
N ASN A 547 -1.82 26.04 11.36
CA ASN A 547 -1.92 27.47 11.65
C ASN A 547 -1.77 28.28 10.37
N ASN A 548 -0.70 28.00 9.60
CA ASN A 548 -0.41 28.72 8.36
C ASN A 548 -0.04 27.75 7.24
N LEU A 549 -0.57 28.03 6.05
CA LEU A 549 -0.18 27.39 4.80
C LEU A 549 0.35 28.49 3.88
N ILE A 550 1.63 28.43 3.53
CA ILE A 550 2.34 29.39 2.68
C ILE A 550 2.62 28.74 1.34
N ILE A 551 2.11 29.30 0.25
CA ILE A 551 2.30 28.79 -1.12
C ILE A 551 2.90 29.87 -2.00
N ASN A 552 4.11 29.64 -2.48
CA ASN A 552 4.88 30.62 -3.22
C ASN A 552 4.62 30.57 -4.73
N LYS A 553 4.39 29.39 -5.34
CA LYS A 553 4.40 29.26 -6.80
C LYS A 553 3.01 29.23 -7.48
N LYS A 554 2.98 29.67 -8.75
CA LYS A 554 1.82 30.02 -9.60
C LYS A 554 0.90 28.86 -10.03
N GLN A 555 0.99 27.65 -9.48
CA GLN A 555 0.17 26.54 -9.94
C GLN A 555 -1.15 26.41 -9.16
N ASN A 556 -2.25 26.78 -9.76
CA ASN A 556 -3.62 26.68 -9.21
C ASN A 556 -4.01 25.26 -8.74
N SER A 557 -3.42 24.21 -9.35
CA SER A 557 -3.68 22.82 -9.00
C SER A 557 -3.21 22.43 -7.59
N VAL A 558 -2.18 23.08 -7.07
CA VAL A 558 -1.56 22.75 -5.77
C VAL A 558 -2.46 23.15 -4.61
N LEU A 559 -3.03 24.35 -4.65
CA LEU A 559 -3.89 24.82 -3.57
C LEU A 559 -5.14 23.94 -3.43
N SER A 560 -5.74 23.53 -4.55
CA SER A 560 -6.89 22.62 -4.54
C SER A 560 -6.52 21.26 -3.95
N THR A 561 -5.29 20.76 -4.16
CA THR A 561 -4.81 19.51 -3.60
C THR A 561 -4.62 19.64 -2.09
N TYR A 562 -3.99 20.70 -1.60
CA TYR A 562 -3.85 20.93 -0.16
C TYR A 562 -5.20 20.98 0.54
N TYR A 563 -6.17 21.73 0.03
CA TYR A 563 -7.49 21.83 0.65
C TYR A 563 -8.32 20.55 0.56
N LYS A 564 -8.22 19.81 -0.52
CA LYS A 564 -8.92 18.52 -0.69
C LYS A 564 -8.32 17.41 0.17
N GLU A 565 -6.99 17.32 0.19
CA GLU A 565 -6.29 16.22 0.85
C GLU A 565 -6.13 16.48 2.35
N LEU A 566 -5.76 17.69 2.76
CA LEU A 566 -5.58 17.98 4.19
C LEU A 566 -6.89 18.03 4.95
N SER A 567 -8.05 18.27 4.29
CA SER A 567 -9.43 18.25 4.85
C SER A 567 -9.56 18.73 6.32
N ARG A 568 -8.60 19.52 6.81
CA ARG A 568 -8.46 19.96 8.19
C ARG A 568 -8.55 21.49 8.24
N ASP A 569 -8.83 22.00 9.42
CA ASP A 569 -8.95 23.43 9.67
C ASP A 569 -7.58 24.11 9.45
N ILE A 570 -7.36 24.65 8.26
CA ILE A 570 -6.27 25.59 7.96
C ILE A 570 -6.76 26.96 8.40
N LYS A 571 -6.06 27.57 9.37
CA LYS A 571 -6.46 28.85 9.92
C LYS A 571 -6.17 29.99 8.96
N ASN A 572 -4.92 30.10 8.50
CA ASN A 572 -4.47 31.16 7.61
C ASN A 572 -3.84 30.57 6.34
N CYS A 573 -4.12 31.13 5.20
CA CYS A 573 -3.49 30.75 3.92
C CYS A 573 -2.84 31.96 3.29
N PHE A 574 -1.51 31.90 3.12
CA PHE A 574 -0.72 32.94 2.49
C PHE A 574 -0.41 32.50 1.05
N ILE A 575 -0.89 33.26 0.07
CA ILE A 575 -0.73 32.95 -1.35
C ILE A 575 -0.09 34.13 -2.10
N SER A 576 0.66 33.84 -3.15
CA SER A 576 1.19 34.86 -4.04
C SER A 576 0.05 35.68 -4.66
N SER A 577 0.26 36.99 -4.82
CA SER A 577 -0.70 37.92 -5.43
C SER A 577 -1.11 37.55 -6.85
N GLN A 578 -0.30 36.73 -7.53
CA GLN A 578 -0.52 36.29 -8.90
C GLN A 578 -1.39 35.02 -9.04
N LEU A 579 -1.78 34.37 -7.91
CA LEU A 579 -2.68 33.22 -7.93
C LEU A 579 -4.14 33.65 -8.05
N THR A 580 -4.83 33.14 -9.06
CA THR A 580 -6.27 33.35 -9.25
C THR A 580 -7.04 32.19 -8.63
N PHE A 581 -8.13 32.52 -7.92
CA PHE A 581 -9.05 31.51 -7.38
C PHE A 581 -9.93 30.95 -8.50
N SER A 582 -10.06 29.63 -8.60
CA SER A 582 -11.10 28.99 -9.40
C SER A 582 -12.28 28.63 -8.50
N GLU A 583 -13.52 28.74 -9.02
CA GLU A 583 -14.76 28.44 -8.30
C GLU A 583 -14.86 27.00 -7.76
N ASN A 584 -13.96 26.12 -8.18
CA ASN A 584 -13.95 24.70 -7.83
C ASN A 584 -13.25 24.36 -6.49
N TRP A 585 -12.85 25.34 -5.69
CA TRP A 585 -12.03 25.08 -4.50
C TRP A 585 -12.85 24.68 -3.25
N GLY A 586 -14.17 24.63 -3.34
CA GLY A 586 -15.05 24.28 -2.22
C GLY A 586 -15.16 25.39 -1.17
N ASN A 587 -15.85 25.12 -0.05
CA ASN A 587 -15.95 26.04 1.07
C ASN A 587 -14.60 26.11 1.83
N ILE A 588 -13.85 27.18 1.57
CA ILE A 588 -12.60 27.47 2.26
C ILE A 588 -12.94 28.21 3.54
N ASN A 589 -12.75 27.56 4.70
CA ASN A 589 -12.95 28.17 6.03
C ASN A 589 -11.71 28.92 6.55
N SER A 590 -10.74 29.19 5.69
CA SER A 590 -9.46 29.82 6.06
C SER A 590 -9.47 31.31 5.76
N GLU A 591 -8.77 32.11 6.58
CA GLU A 591 -8.45 33.48 6.25
C GLU A 591 -7.36 33.48 5.18
N ILE A 592 -7.62 34.13 4.05
CA ILE A 592 -6.73 34.16 2.90
C ILE A 592 -6.03 35.51 2.83
N TYR A 593 -4.70 35.45 2.92
CA TYR A 593 -3.84 36.62 2.80
C TYR A 593 -3.09 36.59 1.44
N ARG A 594 -3.22 37.65 0.67
CA ARG A 594 -2.43 37.82 -0.55
C ARG A 594 -1.14 38.53 -0.23
N CYS A 595 -0.03 37.87 -0.49
CA CYS A 595 1.29 38.40 -0.22
C CYS A 595 1.82 39.17 -1.40
N ASN A 596 2.28 40.40 -1.16
CA ASN A 596 3.00 41.22 -2.11
C ASN A 596 4.45 40.72 -2.25
N GLU A 597 5.17 41.19 -3.26
CA GLU A 597 6.57 40.80 -3.55
C GLU A 597 7.57 41.15 -2.42
N SER A 598 7.19 41.99 -1.46
CA SER A 598 8.05 42.45 -0.36
C SER A 598 8.27 41.44 0.78
N GLY A 599 7.64 40.27 0.72
CA GLY A 599 7.72 39.29 1.82
C GLY A 599 6.84 39.62 3.03
N PHE A 600 6.84 38.75 4.04
CA PHE A 600 6.14 38.91 5.31
C PHE A 600 6.76 38.09 6.43
N ASP A 601 6.46 38.47 7.68
CA ASP A 601 6.95 37.83 8.87
C ASP A 601 5.78 37.26 9.68
N ILE A 602 5.91 36.00 10.12
CA ILE A 602 5.01 35.37 11.08
C ILE A 602 5.78 35.16 12.36
N THR A 603 5.37 35.82 13.43
CA THR A 603 6.08 35.77 14.72
C THR A 603 5.21 35.06 15.76
N TYR A 604 5.81 34.09 16.43
CA TYR A 604 5.28 33.40 17.60
C TYR A 604 6.20 33.66 18.80
N ASP A 605 5.76 33.32 20.00
CA ASP A 605 6.57 33.55 21.21
C ASP A 605 7.94 32.85 21.17
N ASN A 606 8.03 31.69 20.51
CA ASN A 606 9.21 30.85 20.53
C ASN A 606 9.95 30.74 19.18
N TYR A 607 9.30 31.14 18.09
CA TYR A 607 9.92 31.10 16.75
C TYR A 607 9.34 32.17 15.83
N LYS A 608 10.08 32.47 14.77
CA LYS A 608 9.70 33.45 13.75
C LYS A 608 9.96 32.86 12.36
N ILE A 609 9.01 32.98 11.47
CA ILE A 609 9.13 32.64 10.04
C ILE A 609 9.22 33.93 9.26
N VAL A 610 10.30 34.16 8.59
CA VAL A 610 10.50 35.29 7.67
C VAL A 610 10.44 34.73 6.26
N TYR A 611 9.44 35.15 5.52
CA TYR A 611 9.22 34.73 4.15
C TYR A 611 9.55 35.88 3.16
N ASN A 612 10.38 35.58 2.19
CA ASN A 612 10.65 36.43 1.06
C ASN A 612 10.61 35.58 -0.23
N ASN A 613 10.36 36.14 -1.39
CA ASN A 613 10.17 35.39 -2.64
C ASN A 613 11.32 34.43 -2.98
N ASP A 614 12.54 34.76 -2.57
CA ASP A 614 13.75 33.99 -2.89
C ASP A 614 14.25 33.11 -1.73
N LYS A 615 13.79 33.37 -0.52
CA LYS A 615 14.24 32.67 0.68
C LYS A 615 13.19 32.61 1.78
N VAL A 616 13.26 31.55 2.58
CA VAL A 616 12.52 31.42 3.83
C VAL A 616 13.52 31.25 4.96
N ILE A 617 13.40 32.04 6.02
CA ILE A 617 14.26 31.96 7.19
C ILE A 617 13.40 31.64 8.39
N ILE A 618 13.80 30.63 9.14
CA ILE A 618 13.14 30.22 10.38
C ILE A 618 14.09 30.48 11.54
N TYR A 619 13.67 31.33 12.47
CA TYR A 619 14.38 31.63 13.71
C TYR A 619 13.74 30.85 14.85
N PHE A 620 14.54 30.11 15.61
CA PHE A 620 14.13 29.44 16.84
C PHE A 620 15.17 29.68 17.94
N GLY A 621 14.81 30.50 18.93
CA GLY A 621 15.79 31.00 19.93
C GLY A 621 16.92 31.77 19.26
N ASN A 622 18.14 31.27 19.42
CA ASN A 622 19.34 31.86 18.79
C ASN A 622 19.71 31.19 17.45
N LEU A 623 18.96 30.20 17.02
CA LEU A 623 19.24 29.47 15.76
C LEU A 623 18.52 30.11 14.59
N SER A 624 19.22 30.19 13.44
CA SER A 624 18.72 30.69 12.18
C SER A 624 18.89 29.64 11.09
N ILE A 625 17.79 29.29 10.39
CA ILE A 625 17.77 28.27 9.35
C ILE A 625 17.25 28.88 8.06
N LEU A 626 18.09 28.86 7.03
CA LEU A 626 17.76 29.33 5.69
C LEU A 626 17.20 28.18 4.85
N PHE A 627 16.14 28.48 4.07
CA PHE A 627 15.66 27.66 2.97
C PHE A 627 15.70 28.52 1.69
N ALA A 628 16.46 28.08 0.72
CA ALA A 628 16.66 28.81 -0.54
C ALA A 628 16.81 27.89 -1.74
N GLU A 629 16.57 28.42 -2.94
CA GLU A 629 16.92 27.71 -4.18
C GLU A 629 18.45 27.64 -4.32
N CYS A 630 18.92 26.63 -5.03
CA CYS A 630 20.37 26.43 -5.26
C CYS A 630 21.09 27.58 -5.97
N SER A 631 20.36 28.49 -6.56
CA SER A 631 20.86 29.72 -7.20
C SER A 631 21.09 30.89 -6.23
N TYR A 632 20.75 30.71 -4.95
CA TYR A 632 20.87 31.78 -3.94
C TYR A 632 22.34 32.14 -3.64
N SER A 633 22.66 33.42 -3.67
CA SER A 633 24.04 33.97 -3.52
C SER A 633 24.11 35.05 -2.44
N GLY A 634 23.36 34.94 -1.34
CA GLY A 634 23.39 35.91 -0.24
C GLY A 634 24.67 35.85 0.59
N GLU A 635 25.03 36.95 1.29
CA GLU A 635 26.23 37.05 2.12
C GLU A 635 25.96 36.82 3.63
N GLU A 636 24.71 36.65 4.04
CA GLU A 636 24.28 36.51 5.42
C GLU A 636 24.67 35.14 5.99
N TYR A 637 25.08 35.10 7.27
CA TYR A 637 25.46 33.86 7.96
C TYR A 637 24.25 33.21 8.64
N TYR A 638 24.13 31.88 8.51
CA TYR A 638 23.07 31.08 9.11
C TYR A 638 23.65 29.86 9.86
N ASP A 639 22.97 29.38 10.90
CA ASP A 639 23.36 28.15 11.61
C ASP A 639 23.12 26.90 10.74
N ALA A 640 22.09 26.89 9.92
CA ALA A 640 21.88 25.87 8.90
C ALA A 640 21.28 26.47 7.63
N ALA A 641 21.61 25.88 6.49
CA ALA A 641 21.02 26.23 5.20
C ALA A 641 20.55 24.96 4.48
N VAL A 642 19.35 24.99 3.94
CA VAL A 642 18.73 23.90 3.18
C VAL A 642 18.47 24.40 1.78
N PHE A 643 19.08 23.76 0.79
CA PHE A 643 18.97 24.13 -0.61
C PHE A 643 18.11 23.14 -1.37
N TYR A 644 17.19 23.64 -2.19
CA TYR A 644 16.26 22.87 -3.03
C TYR A 644 16.29 23.33 -4.49
N GLY A 645 15.80 22.50 -5.41
CA GLY A 645 15.74 22.81 -6.84
C GLY A 645 16.73 22.00 -7.68
N ASN A 646 16.93 22.35 -8.97
CA ASN A 646 17.89 21.68 -9.85
C ASN A 646 19.31 22.09 -9.55
N PHE A 647 20.13 21.12 -9.18
CA PHE A 647 21.56 21.28 -9.01
C PHE A 647 22.24 21.22 -10.39
N THR A 648 22.32 22.36 -11.07
CA THR A 648 23.21 22.52 -12.22
C THR A 648 24.65 22.65 -11.70
N LYS A 649 25.69 22.28 -12.48
CA LYS A 649 27.15 22.37 -12.16
C LYS A 649 27.65 23.74 -11.62
N LYS A 650 26.77 24.71 -11.40
CA LYS A 650 27.03 26.05 -10.87
C LYS A 650 26.41 26.30 -9.49
N CYS A 651 25.98 25.26 -8.74
CA CYS A 651 25.66 25.49 -7.34
C CYS A 651 26.90 26.01 -6.61
N ILE A 652 26.81 27.28 -6.20
CA ILE A 652 27.87 27.91 -5.40
C ILE A 652 27.79 27.26 -4.02
N CYS A 653 28.90 26.64 -3.56
CA CYS A 653 29.00 26.19 -2.17
C CYS A 653 28.74 27.40 -1.29
N TYR A 654 27.68 27.36 -0.49
CA TYR A 654 27.35 28.42 0.43
C TYR A 654 28.25 28.30 1.67
N ASP A 655 29.32 29.11 1.72
CA ASP A 655 30.30 29.07 2.81
C ASP A 655 29.83 29.80 4.08
N ASN A 656 28.71 30.53 3.99
CA ASN A 656 28.19 31.36 5.09
C ASN A 656 27.18 30.59 5.98
N CYS A 657 27.37 29.30 6.22
CA CYS A 657 26.58 28.54 7.17
C CYS A 657 27.41 27.48 7.90
N LYS A 658 26.99 27.14 9.13
CA LYS A 658 27.60 26.08 9.93
C LYS A 658 27.32 24.69 9.40
N THR A 659 26.13 24.48 8.80
CA THR A 659 25.71 23.20 8.24
C THR A 659 24.89 23.46 6.98
N ALA A 660 25.35 22.98 5.83
CA ALA A 660 24.61 23.02 4.58
C ALA A 660 24.02 21.66 4.27
N VAL A 661 22.72 21.62 3.88
CA VAL A 661 22.00 20.40 3.48
C VAL A 661 21.42 20.63 2.09
N TYR A 662 21.72 19.74 1.16
CA TYR A 662 21.21 19.78 -0.21
C TYR A 662 20.24 18.63 -0.42
N ILE A 663 19.05 18.94 -0.94
CA ILE A 663 17.98 17.96 -1.18
C ILE A 663 18.16 17.27 -2.53
N ASP A 664 19.37 17.00 -2.97
CA ASP A 664 19.67 16.18 -4.13
C ASP A 664 21.13 15.72 -4.10
N GLU A 665 21.52 14.75 -4.92
CA GLU A 665 22.89 14.25 -4.91
C GLU A 665 23.86 15.26 -5.53
N LEU A 666 24.88 15.65 -4.74
CA LEU A 666 26.04 16.41 -5.20
C LEU A 666 27.27 15.51 -5.10
N ASP A 667 28.12 15.55 -6.14
CA ASP A 667 29.39 14.81 -6.20
C ASP A 667 30.48 15.30 -5.20
N ASN A 668 30.13 16.14 -4.24
CA ASN A 668 31.10 16.77 -3.34
C ASN A 668 31.05 16.16 -1.93
N LYS A 669 32.21 15.66 -1.41
CA LYS A 669 32.34 14.84 -0.20
C LYS A 669 32.15 15.59 1.13
N ASP A 670 32.15 16.92 1.15
CA ASP A 670 32.12 17.74 2.39
C ASP A 670 30.74 18.32 2.72
N VAL A 671 29.71 17.92 2.00
CA VAL A 671 28.34 18.44 2.11
C VAL A 671 27.37 17.29 2.37
N ILE A 672 26.41 17.48 3.27
CA ILE A 672 25.32 16.53 3.47
C ILE A 672 24.41 16.60 2.23
N SER A 673 24.61 15.72 1.26
CA SER A 673 23.84 15.68 0.01
C SER A 673 23.01 14.39 -0.09
N GLY A 674 22.00 14.37 -0.95
CA GLY A 674 21.15 13.20 -1.19
C GLY A 674 20.22 12.84 -0.03
N ILE A 675 19.90 13.76 0.88
CA ILE A 675 18.93 13.54 1.94
C ILE A 675 17.57 14.07 1.52
N ASN A 676 16.74 13.16 1.04
CA ASN A 676 15.33 13.42 0.78
C ASN A 676 14.52 13.03 2.02
N ASN A 677 13.53 13.83 2.37
CA ASN A 677 12.63 13.58 3.51
C ASN A 677 13.36 13.39 4.84
N PHE A 678 13.62 14.48 5.55
CA PHE A 678 14.32 14.48 6.83
C PHE A 678 13.67 15.42 7.85
N GLU A 679 13.91 15.14 9.13
CA GLU A 679 13.54 15.98 10.27
C GLU A 679 14.77 16.64 10.90
N MET A 680 14.61 17.90 11.27
CA MET A 680 15.54 18.62 12.15
C MET A 680 14.86 18.87 13.51
N GLU A 681 15.31 18.21 14.55
CA GLU A 681 14.90 18.52 15.93
C GLU A 681 15.81 19.62 16.46
N LEU A 682 15.24 20.79 16.74
CA LEU A 682 15.97 21.94 17.26
C LEU A 682 15.88 22.00 18.78
N LYS A 683 17.03 22.10 19.41
CA LYS A 683 17.17 22.42 20.86
C LYS A 683 18.11 23.61 20.97
N SER A 684 17.84 24.48 21.91
CA SER A 684 18.49 25.81 22.15
C SER A 684 19.85 26.10 21.47
N ASP A 685 20.73 25.10 21.31
CA ASP A 685 22.06 25.26 20.70
C ASP A 685 22.46 24.09 19.78
N LYS A 686 21.55 23.13 19.47
CA LYS A 686 21.91 21.94 18.70
C LYS A 686 20.81 21.62 17.67
N ILE A 687 21.26 21.31 16.47
CA ILE A 687 20.43 20.79 15.40
C ILE A 687 20.70 19.29 15.28
N ARG A 688 19.66 18.47 15.37
CA ARG A 688 19.75 17.03 15.18
C ARG A 688 18.97 16.64 13.92
N ILE A 689 19.67 16.13 12.91
CA ILE A 689 19.07 15.72 11.64
C ILE A 689 18.76 14.22 11.71
N ARG A 690 17.56 13.83 11.28
CA ARG A 690 17.10 12.45 11.18
C ARG A 690 16.42 12.23 9.84
N ARG A 691 16.82 11.21 9.08
CA ARG A 691 16.13 10.78 7.86
C ARG A 691 14.78 10.15 8.22
N LEU A 692 13.72 10.52 7.46
CA LEU A 692 12.34 9.98 7.59
C LEU A 692 12.16 8.65 6.88
#